data_a6157e4028de07a5118ec26488b9122b
#
_entry.id   a6157e4028de07a5118ec26488b9122b
#
_cell.length_a   1.000
_cell.length_b   1.000
_cell.length_c   1.000
_cell.angle_alpha   90.00
_cell.angle_beta   90.00
_cell.angle_gamma   90.00
#
_symmetry.space_group_name_H-M   'P 1'
#
loop_
_entity.id
_entity.type
_entity.pdbx_description
1 polymer ?
#
loop_
_entity_poly.entity_id
_entity_poly.type
_entity_poly.pdbx_seq_one_letter_code
_entity_poly.pdbx_strand_id
1 'polypeptide(L)'
;MKKLFFAVALALVSVAGSAQGLKANMDQSVKPGDDFWQYAVGGWLKANPLDKQHAQNGAFTDLEELNKKRINELIMMYADKKDLPQGSDGQKIGALYRLYMDSVGRNKRGYEPILPYLKQVRALKTREEVLKLMYEFDNLGFNTAPFGMGISLNPFKSSEVMMGVGHGGASLAQEYYSEPNESQQKVVEAIKSLNKDYLKMVGYNDAEAERMMQAEWAIEHKIGVKTLNQVAQRNPMLTIHIMTWEQLLKDFKGIDWVTYRDVMGYPTDIDTVNVSQLEPLHVVEDILANTSIDDLKAYMELHVIKAFSGYLSDTFTDRQFEAQKIISGVQEQKPRWKRAVNEISGSLGETVGKLYVKDYFPETSKQRVYRLVKDLQQAFEDRLKENTWMSEETKAKALEKLHAMYINVGYPDKWEDMEKFIDIRENENLIENAIRIGQEVRKATLRKYWRKPIDKTMMGCTPQTVNAFYNPMFNSINFPAAILQPPFFDPESDYASNYGAIGVVIGHEMSHGFDDQGCQFDKDGNLKNWWTAEDKTKYNERTKVLADWFSEQEAVPGLKVNGQKTLGENIGDNGGLKIAYRAYENRMKQEPLKKVEDFTPAQRFYLAYARVWASNATPEYIADCVNSDVHSPHRIRVSAALPMIDTWYDAFGIKKGDKMFVPAEQRAHVW
;
A
#
# COMPACT_ATOMS: atom_id res chain seq x y z
N MET A 1 -17.82 22.57 -46.00
CA MET A 1 -16.37 22.51 -46.27
C MET A 1 -15.72 23.73 -45.60
N LYS A 2 -15.11 23.52 -44.44
CA LYS A 2 -13.99 24.32 -43.89
C LYS A 2 -13.59 23.58 -42.62
N LYS A 3 -12.52 22.80 -42.73
CA LYS A 3 -11.86 22.17 -41.57
C LYS A 3 -11.13 23.26 -40.80
N LEU A 4 -11.61 23.60 -39.61
CA LEU A 4 -10.85 24.37 -38.65
C LEU A 4 -9.93 23.39 -37.91
N PHE A 5 -8.66 23.43 -38.23
CA PHE A 5 -7.61 22.86 -37.39
C PHE A 5 -7.46 23.76 -36.17
N PHE A 6 -7.95 23.34 -35.03
CA PHE A 6 -7.51 23.88 -33.76
C PHE A 6 -6.16 23.19 -33.43
N ALA A 7 -5.08 23.90 -33.72
CA ALA A 7 -3.79 23.59 -33.13
C ALA A 7 -3.87 23.98 -31.64
N VAL A 8 -4.17 23.02 -30.81
CA VAL A 8 -3.92 23.13 -29.36
C VAL A 8 -2.40 23.14 -29.22
N ALA A 9 -1.85 24.31 -28.94
CA ALA A 9 -0.48 24.42 -28.45
C ALA A 9 -0.46 23.65 -27.13
N LEU A 10 0.06 22.40 -27.18
CA LEU A 10 0.54 21.71 -25.98
C LEU A 10 1.62 22.63 -25.40
N ALA A 11 1.28 23.38 -24.37
CA ALA A 11 2.25 23.86 -23.42
C ALA A 11 2.83 22.61 -22.78
N LEU A 12 3.94 22.14 -23.32
CA LEU A 12 4.88 21.25 -22.65
C LEU A 12 5.28 21.97 -21.34
N VAL A 13 4.49 21.73 -20.28
CA VAL A 13 5.06 21.76 -18.95
C VAL A 13 5.99 20.55 -18.96
N SER A 14 7.20 20.77 -19.49
CA SER A 14 8.32 19.87 -19.31
C SER A 14 8.32 19.55 -17.81
N VAL A 15 8.13 18.27 -17.48
CA VAL A 15 8.60 17.74 -16.23
C VAL A 15 10.10 18.02 -16.23
N ALA A 16 10.48 19.14 -15.65
CA ALA A 16 11.86 19.66 -15.63
C ALA A 16 12.78 18.80 -14.73
N GLY A 17 12.48 17.50 -14.64
CA GLY A 17 13.27 16.53 -13.90
C GLY A 17 14.29 15.76 -14.73
N SER A 18 14.09 15.64 -16.04
CA SER A 18 14.99 14.85 -16.91
C SER A 18 16.00 15.70 -17.69
N ALA A 19 15.90 17.02 -17.66
CA ALA A 19 16.81 17.92 -18.39
C ALA A 19 17.84 18.64 -17.49
N GLN A 20 17.78 18.49 -16.18
CA GLN A 20 18.89 18.90 -15.31
C GLN A 20 19.95 17.82 -15.35
N GLY A 21 21.19 18.18 -15.74
CA GLY A 21 22.31 17.25 -15.72
C GLY A 21 22.51 16.61 -14.35
N LEU A 22 23.17 15.47 -14.28
CA LEU A 22 23.39 14.71 -13.04
C LEU A 22 23.95 15.61 -11.91
N LYS A 23 24.90 16.47 -12.26
CA LYS A 23 25.57 17.41 -11.31
C LYS A 23 24.60 18.38 -10.64
N ALA A 24 23.51 18.78 -11.28
CA ALA A 24 22.53 19.69 -10.71
C ALA A 24 21.75 19.10 -9.52
N ASN A 25 21.60 17.78 -9.49
CA ASN A 25 20.95 17.08 -8.39
C ASN A 25 21.86 16.86 -7.17
N MET A 26 23.17 17.04 -7.34
CA MET A 26 24.21 16.64 -6.39
C MET A 26 24.64 17.78 -5.49
N ASP A 27 25.24 17.42 -4.35
CA ASP A 27 26.07 18.30 -3.53
C ASP A 27 27.51 17.77 -3.57
N GLN A 28 28.32 18.29 -4.51
CA GLN A 28 29.71 17.84 -4.72
C GLN A 28 30.66 18.35 -3.61
N SER A 29 30.21 19.14 -2.67
CA SER A 29 31.01 19.55 -1.49
C SER A 29 31.11 18.42 -0.45
N VAL A 30 30.22 17.42 -0.54
CA VAL A 30 30.19 16.25 0.33
C VAL A 30 30.92 15.10 -0.34
N LYS A 31 31.66 14.28 0.41
CA LYS A 31 32.29 13.07 -0.11
C LYS A 31 31.26 11.93 -0.19
N PRO A 32 31.26 11.13 -1.27
CA PRO A 32 30.32 10.02 -1.41
C PRO A 32 30.43 8.96 -0.30
N GLY A 33 31.60 8.80 0.31
CA GLY A 33 31.83 7.88 1.42
C GLY A 33 31.48 8.44 2.80
N ASP A 34 31.16 9.73 2.91
CA ASP A 34 30.78 10.35 4.18
C ASP A 34 29.25 10.51 4.33
N ASP A 35 28.54 10.88 3.28
CA ASP A 35 27.08 10.92 3.19
C ASP A 35 26.66 10.83 1.72
N PHE A 36 26.38 9.61 1.26
CA PHE A 36 26.03 9.39 -0.15
C PHE A 36 24.67 10.00 -0.52
N TRP A 37 23.73 10.04 0.41
CA TRP A 37 22.45 10.71 0.19
C TRP A 37 22.65 12.18 -0.14
N GLN A 38 23.32 12.91 0.74
CA GLN A 38 23.60 14.33 0.52
C GLN A 38 24.44 14.55 -0.75
N TYR A 39 25.48 13.72 -0.99
CA TYR A 39 26.29 13.79 -2.20
C TYR A 39 25.45 13.65 -3.46
N ALA A 40 24.61 12.61 -3.54
CA ALA A 40 23.88 12.25 -4.75
C ALA A 40 22.68 13.15 -5.04
N VAL A 41 21.96 13.59 -4.00
CA VAL A 41 20.68 14.30 -4.14
C VAL A 41 20.58 15.63 -3.41
N GLY A 42 21.64 16.11 -2.76
CA GLY A 42 21.62 17.35 -1.97
C GLY A 42 21.23 18.61 -2.76
N GLY A 43 21.62 18.69 -4.03
CA GLY A 43 21.18 19.76 -4.94
C GLY A 43 19.68 19.66 -5.23
N TRP A 44 19.17 18.45 -5.48
CA TRP A 44 17.74 18.22 -5.69
C TRP A 44 16.91 18.57 -4.44
N LEU A 45 17.34 18.14 -3.26
CA LEU A 45 16.66 18.45 -1.98
C LEU A 45 16.52 19.96 -1.78
N LYS A 46 17.59 20.71 -2.07
CA LYS A 46 17.59 22.17 -1.95
C LYS A 46 16.69 22.84 -3.00
N ALA A 47 16.67 22.33 -4.23
CA ALA A 47 15.87 22.89 -5.32
C ALA A 47 14.39 22.57 -5.22
N ASN A 48 14.00 21.52 -4.47
CA ASN A 48 12.65 21.03 -4.33
C ASN A 48 12.20 21.02 -2.85
N PRO A 49 12.03 22.18 -2.22
CA PRO A 49 11.53 22.24 -0.86
C PRO A 49 10.12 21.63 -0.78
N LEU A 50 9.79 21.08 0.38
CA LEU A 50 8.46 20.52 0.63
C LEU A 50 7.40 21.61 0.57
N ASP A 51 6.33 21.39 -0.20
CA ASP A 51 5.19 22.27 -0.21
C ASP A 51 4.23 21.99 0.95
N LYS A 52 3.22 22.84 1.13
CA LYS A 52 2.28 22.77 2.24
C LYS A 52 1.25 21.63 2.13
N GLN A 53 1.03 21.09 0.93
CA GLN A 53 0.03 20.04 0.67
C GLN A 53 0.57 18.61 0.83
N HIS A 54 1.88 18.47 1.00
CA HIS A 54 2.53 17.19 1.08
C HIS A 54 3.34 17.06 2.38
N ALA A 55 3.22 15.90 3.02
CA ALA A 55 4.08 15.51 4.14
C ALA A 55 5.44 14.99 3.66
N GLN A 56 5.50 14.52 2.40
CA GLN A 56 6.70 14.09 1.70
C GLN A 56 6.58 14.46 0.22
N ASN A 57 7.68 14.89 -0.39
CA ASN A 57 7.82 15.02 -1.85
C ASN A 57 8.80 13.97 -2.39
N GLY A 58 9.01 13.97 -3.71
CA GLY A 58 9.96 13.06 -4.37
C GLY A 58 9.34 12.31 -5.53
N ALA A 59 10.08 11.33 -6.08
CA ALA A 59 9.69 10.65 -7.32
C ALA A 59 8.29 10.02 -7.29
N PHE A 60 7.93 9.37 -6.20
CA PHE A 60 6.59 8.78 -6.02
C PHE A 60 5.51 9.85 -5.97
N THR A 61 5.67 10.87 -5.12
CA THR A 61 4.72 11.98 -4.99
C THR A 61 4.56 12.75 -6.30
N ASP A 62 5.66 13.02 -7.02
CA ASP A 62 5.64 13.72 -8.31
C ASP A 62 4.86 12.93 -9.36
N LEU A 63 5.05 11.60 -9.42
CA LEU A 63 4.29 10.71 -10.30
C LEU A 63 2.82 10.62 -9.90
N GLU A 64 2.52 10.53 -8.62
CA GLU A 64 1.13 10.56 -8.14
C GLU A 64 0.42 11.84 -8.53
N GLU A 65 1.07 12.99 -8.37
CA GLU A 65 0.50 14.28 -8.74
C GLU A 65 0.32 14.44 -10.26
N LEU A 66 1.28 13.96 -11.06
CA LEU A 66 1.13 13.88 -12.51
C LEU A 66 -0.03 12.96 -12.89
N ASN A 67 -0.11 11.81 -12.25
CA ASN A 67 -1.15 10.82 -12.49
C ASN A 67 -2.53 11.34 -12.14
N LYS A 68 -2.69 12.03 -11.00
CA LYS A 68 -3.96 12.69 -10.63
C LYS A 68 -4.40 13.72 -11.69
N LYS A 69 -3.47 14.50 -12.25
CA LYS A 69 -3.79 15.44 -13.35
C LYS A 69 -4.29 14.68 -14.59
N ARG A 70 -3.61 13.64 -15.01
CA ARG A 70 -4.00 12.80 -16.17
C ARG A 70 -5.36 12.14 -15.97
N ILE A 71 -5.59 11.55 -14.81
CA ILE A 71 -6.90 10.97 -14.47
C ILE A 71 -7.99 12.03 -14.44
N ASN A 72 -7.69 13.21 -13.90
CA ASN A 72 -8.65 14.33 -13.93
C ASN A 72 -9.01 14.76 -15.36
N GLU A 73 -8.03 14.80 -16.28
CA GLU A 73 -8.28 15.07 -17.70
C GLU A 73 -9.21 14.02 -18.33
N LEU A 74 -8.99 12.73 -18.02
CA LEU A 74 -9.88 11.64 -18.46
C LEU A 74 -11.30 11.79 -17.87
N ILE A 75 -11.42 12.11 -16.57
CA ILE A 75 -12.71 12.34 -15.91
C ILE A 75 -13.45 13.54 -16.54
N MET A 76 -12.73 14.62 -16.82
CA MET A 76 -13.33 15.83 -17.40
C MET A 76 -13.89 15.61 -18.81
N MET A 77 -13.47 14.58 -19.54
CA MET A 77 -14.11 14.19 -20.80
C MET A 77 -15.58 13.78 -20.64
N TYR A 78 -15.97 13.38 -19.43
CA TYR A 78 -17.33 12.90 -19.08
C TYR A 78 -18.06 13.77 -18.07
N ALA A 79 -17.33 14.57 -17.29
CA ALA A 79 -17.88 15.35 -16.17
C ALA A 79 -19.01 16.33 -16.60
N ASP A 80 -18.91 16.93 -17.78
CA ASP A 80 -19.90 17.89 -18.29
C ASP A 80 -21.00 17.24 -19.14
N LYS A 81 -20.92 15.92 -19.40
CA LYS A 81 -21.87 15.19 -20.25
C LYS A 81 -22.98 14.58 -19.39
N LYS A 82 -24.21 15.09 -19.52
CA LYS A 82 -25.38 14.61 -18.78
C LYS A 82 -26.21 13.56 -19.53
N ASP A 83 -26.09 13.48 -20.85
CA ASP A 83 -26.92 12.61 -21.69
C ASP A 83 -26.21 11.30 -22.08
N LEU A 84 -25.31 10.82 -21.23
CA LEU A 84 -24.65 9.54 -21.44
C LEU A 84 -25.58 8.38 -21.05
N PRO A 85 -25.54 7.24 -21.78
CA PRO A 85 -26.37 6.08 -21.44
C PRO A 85 -26.10 5.62 -20.01
N GLN A 86 -27.16 5.40 -19.23
CA GLN A 86 -27.08 4.88 -17.86
C GLN A 86 -26.25 3.60 -17.80
N GLY A 87 -25.34 3.51 -16.85
CA GLY A 87 -24.46 2.37 -16.65
C GLY A 87 -23.26 2.31 -17.62
N SER A 88 -23.13 3.25 -18.56
CA SER A 88 -21.90 3.36 -19.36
C SER A 88 -20.73 3.88 -18.50
N ASP A 89 -19.49 3.52 -18.85
CA ASP A 89 -18.29 3.92 -18.12
C ASP A 89 -18.20 5.45 -17.96
N GLY A 90 -18.48 6.17 -19.04
CA GLY A 90 -18.51 7.65 -19.01
C GLY A 90 -19.58 8.23 -18.09
N GLN A 91 -20.79 7.61 -18.05
CA GLN A 91 -21.85 8.03 -17.15
C GLN A 91 -21.46 7.81 -15.69
N LYS A 92 -20.93 6.63 -15.34
CA LYS A 92 -20.49 6.30 -13.99
C LYS A 92 -19.43 7.29 -13.49
N ILE A 93 -18.38 7.52 -14.29
CA ILE A 93 -17.29 8.46 -13.98
C ILE A 93 -17.83 9.89 -13.81
N GLY A 94 -18.58 10.39 -14.79
CA GLY A 94 -19.09 11.76 -14.78
C GLY A 94 -20.07 12.02 -13.64
N ALA A 95 -20.98 11.08 -13.38
CA ALA A 95 -21.97 11.17 -12.30
C ALA A 95 -21.30 11.19 -10.92
N LEU A 96 -20.39 10.26 -10.66
CA LEU A 96 -19.67 10.19 -9.37
C LEU A 96 -18.83 11.44 -9.13
N TYR A 97 -18.17 11.97 -10.17
CA TYR A 97 -17.41 13.21 -10.08
C TYR A 97 -18.31 14.41 -9.73
N ARG A 98 -19.44 14.60 -10.42
CA ARG A 98 -20.39 15.67 -10.13
C ARG A 98 -20.93 15.60 -8.70
N LEU A 99 -21.29 14.42 -8.24
CA LEU A 99 -21.75 14.19 -6.86
C LEU A 99 -20.67 14.56 -5.83
N TYR A 100 -19.41 14.18 -6.08
CA TYR A 100 -18.32 14.51 -5.17
C TYR A 100 -17.98 15.99 -5.17
N MET A 101 -18.04 16.66 -6.33
CA MET A 101 -17.75 18.08 -6.48
C MET A 101 -18.87 19.02 -6.00
N ASP A 102 -20.10 18.51 -5.75
CA ASP A 102 -21.24 19.29 -5.23
C ASP A 102 -21.02 19.72 -3.76
N SER A 103 -20.11 20.69 -3.56
CA SER A 103 -19.84 21.23 -2.23
C SER A 103 -21.05 21.96 -1.65
N VAL A 104 -21.80 22.69 -2.49
CA VAL A 104 -22.95 23.46 -2.05
C VAL A 104 -24.05 22.54 -1.50
N GLY A 105 -24.40 21.49 -2.25
CA GLY A 105 -25.42 20.55 -1.82
C GLY A 105 -24.97 19.75 -0.60
N ARG A 106 -23.70 19.32 -0.54
CA ARG A 106 -23.14 18.59 0.60
C ARG A 106 -23.12 19.44 1.87
N ASN A 107 -22.68 20.71 1.77
CA ASN A 107 -22.65 21.61 2.92
C ASN A 107 -24.06 21.95 3.43
N LYS A 108 -25.04 22.11 2.51
CA LYS A 108 -26.44 22.32 2.88
C LYS A 108 -27.03 21.12 3.65
N ARG A 109 -26.71 19.88 3.23
CA ARG A 109 -27.19 18.66 3.89
C ARG A 109 -26.49 18.36 5.22
N GLY A 110 -25.23 18.83 5.41
CA GLY A 110 -24.46 18.58 6.61
C GLY A 110 -24.30 17.08 6.87
N TYR A 111 -24.80 16.61 8.03
CA TYR A 111 -24.82 15.18 8.39
C TYR A 111 -26.20 14.51 8.17
N GLU A 112 -27.15 15.22 7.55
CA GLU A 112 -28.49 14.68 7.26
C GLU A 112 -28.46 13.30 6.57
N PRO A 113 -27.52 13.00 5.62
CA PRO A 113 -27.48 11.69 4.97
C PRO A 113 -27.23 10.50 5.92
N ILE A 114 -26.58 10.70 7.05
CA ILE A 114 -26.37 9.64 8.06
C ILE A 114 -27.38 9.68 9.22
N LEU A 115 -28.19 10.72 9.32
CA LEU A 115 -29.15 10.89 10.41
C LEU A 115 -30.15 9.73 10.56
N PRO A 116 -30.69 9.12 9.48
CA PRO A 116 -31.58 7.97 9.60
C PRO A 116 -30.90 6.76 10.30
N TYR A 117 -29.63 6.52 10.06
CA TYR A 117 -28.85 5.45 10.66
C TYR A 117 -28.55 5.76 12.13
N LEU A 118 -28.15 6.99 12.46
CA LEU A 118 -27.95 7.41 13.86
C LEU A 118 -29.25 7.28 14.69
N LYS A 119 -30.41 7.63 14.12
CA LYS A 119 -31.70 7.45 14.79
C LYS A 119 -32.01 5.98 15.08
N GLN A 120 -31.65 5.06 14.17
CA GLN A 120 -31.83 3.63 14.41
C GLN A 120 -30.96 3.16 15.57
N VAL A 121 -29.67 3.54 15.63
CA VAL A 121 -28.80 3.20 16.75
C VAL A 121 -29.35 3.75 18.07
N ARG A 122 -29.78 5.02 18.09
CA ARG A 122 -30.34 5.68 19.30
C ARG A 122 -31.58 4.99 19.84
N ALA A 123 -32.37 4.38 18.98
CA ALA A 123 -33.62 3.70 19.35
C ALA A 123 -33.43 2.31 19.99
N LEU A 124 -32.24 1.71 19.87
CA LEU A 124 -31.94 0.36 20.39
C LEU A 124 -32.10 0.28 21.91
N LYS A 125 -32.69 -0.83 22.41
CA LYS A 125 -32.97 -1.05 23.84
C LYS A 125 -32.45 -2.39 24.34
N THR A 126 -32.26 -3.36 23.45
CA THR A 126 -31.82 -4.71 23.83
C THR A 126 -30.51 -5.06 23.09
N ARG A 127 -29.77 -5.99 23.66
CA ARG A 127 -28.53 -6.49 23.07
C ARG A 127 -28.80 -7.19 21.73
N GLU A 128 -29.88 -7.93 21.65
CA GLU A 128 -30.28 -8.60 20.41
C GLU A 128 -30.52 -7.59 19.28
N GLU A 129 -31.24 -6.51 19.57
CA GLU A 129 -31.45 -5.41 18.59
C GLU A 129 -30.11 -4.78 18.17
N VAL A 130 -29.17 -4.57 19.12
CA VAL A 130 -27.83 -4.03 18.84
C VAL A 130 -27.08 -4.93 17.89
N LEU A 131 -26.97 -6.22 18.17
CA LEU A 131 -26.23 -7.17 17.34
C LEU A 131 -26.83 -7.29 15.94
N LYS A 132 -28.16 -7.36 15.85
CA LYS A 132 -28.85 -7.42 14.56
C LYS A 132 -28.56 -6.19 13.71
N LEU A 133 -28.72 -4.99 14.28
CA LEU A 133 -28.46 -3.74 13.53
C LEU A 133 -26.98 -3.59 13.17
N MET A 134 -26.08 -4.04 14.03
CA MET A 134 -24.64 -4.06 13.76
C MET A 134 -24.31 -4.84 12.49
N TYR A 135 -24.91 -6.03 12.30
CA TYR A 135 -24.72 -6.84 11.10
C TYR A 135 -25.34 -6.20 9.85
N GLU A 136 -26.55 -5.65 10.00
CA GLU A 136 -27.20 -4.91 8.90
C GLU A 136 -26.36 -3.70 8.45
N PHE A 137 -25.76 -2.98 9.39
CA PHE A 137 -24.92 -1.82 9.09
C PHE A 137 -23.58 -2.21 8.48
N ASP A 138 -23.01 -3.34 8.86
CA ASP A 138 -21.82 -3.87 8.19
C ASP A 138 -22.09 -4.19 6.71
N ASN A 139 -23.28 -4.73 6.40
CA ASN A 139 -23.68 -4.95 5.02
C ASN A 139 -23.80 -3.64 4.20
N LEU A 140 -24.04 -2.53 4.87
CA LEU A 140 -24.06 -1.19 4.27
C LEU A 140 -22.68 -0.51 4.26
N GLY A 141 -21.64 -1.12 4.84
CA GLY A 141 -20.28 -0.61 4.86
C GLY A 141 -19.98 0.38 6.00
N PHE A 142 -20.79 0.40 7.07
CA PHE A 142 -20.51 1.22 8.25
C PHE A 142 -19.46 0.62 9.18
N ASN A 143 -19.06 -0.64 8.98
CA ASN A 143 -18.04 -1.34 9.79
C ASN A 143 -18.32 -1.26 11.29
N THR A 144 -19.56 -1.53 11.68
CA THR A 144 -20.03 -1.46 13.07
C THR A 144 -19.77 -2.72 13.87
N ALA A 145 -19.56 -3.87 13.22
CA ALA A 145 -19.13 -5.08 13.91
C ALA A 145 -17.60 -5.06 14.16
N PRO A 146 -17.14 -5.35 15.40
CA PRO A 146 -15.72 -5.44 15.71
C PRO A 146 -15.09 -6.76 15.22
N PHE A 147 -15.63 -7.33 14.15
CA PHE A 147 -15.14 -8.53 13.44
C PHE A 147 -15.59 -8.48 11.99
N GLY A 148 -15.05 -9.38 11.18
CA GLY A 148 -15.45 -9.46 9.77
C GLY A 148 -15.24 -10.83 9.17
N MET A 149 -15.86 -11.05 8.02
CA MET A 149 -15.72 -12.23 7.18
C MET A 149 -15.58 -11.79 5.71
N GLY A 150 -14.79 -12.52 4.93
CA GLY A 150 -14.62 -12.21 3.50
C GLY A 150 -13.89 -13.33 2.76
N ILE A 151 -13.88 -13.26 1.42
CA ILE A 151 -13.09 -14.18 0.60
C ILE A 151 -11.61 -13.96 0.85
N SER A 152 -10.89 -15.05 1.08
CA SER A 152 -9.43 -15.12 1.22
C SER A 152 -8.89 -16.24 0.37
N LEU A 153 -7.65 -16.15 -0.08
CA LEU A 153 -6.96 -17.29 -0.68
C LEU A 153 -6.67 -18.35 0.38
N ASN A 154 -6.71 -19.62 0.00
CA ASN A 154 -6.25 -20.70 0.87
C ASN A 154 -4.71 -20.68 0.90
N PRO A 155 -4.06 -20.40 2.03
CA PRO A 155 -2.61 -20.26 2.07
C PRO A 155 -1.85 -21.56 1.76
N PHE A 156 -2.47 -22.72 1.98
CA PHE A 156 -1.90 -24.02 1.65
C PHE A 156 -2.27 -24.56 0.27
N LYS A 157 -3.24 -23.93 -0.39
CA LYS A 157 -3.70 -24.25 -1.75
C LYS A 157 -4.15 -22.98 -2.46
N SER A 158 -3.22 -22.12 -2.81
CA SER A 158 -3.45 -20.77 -3.34
C SER A 158 -4.21 -20.71 -4.68
N SER A 159 -4.49 -21.86 -5.29
CA SER A 159 -5.42 -22.00 -6.43
C SER A 159 -6.91 -21.97 -6.05
N GLU A 160 -7.22 -21.94 -4.75
CA GLU A 160 -8.59 -21.97 -4.21
C GLU A 160 -8.81 -20.83 -3.23
N VAL A 161 -10.06 -20.43 -3.08
CA VAL A 161 -10.49 -19.50 -2.03
C VAL A 161 -11.16 -20.23 -0.89
N MET A 162 -11.14 -19.59 0.27
CA MET A 162 -11.88 -19.94 1.47
C MET A 162 -12.45 -18.69 2.11
N MET A 163 -13.22 -18.79 3.16
CA MET A 163 -13.62 -17.62 3.93
C MET A 163 -12.53 -17.29 4.95
N GLY A 164 -12.10 -16.03 4.94
CA GLY A 164 -11.28 -15.44 5.99
C GLY A 164 -12.18 -14.85 7.07
N VAL A 165 -11.80 -15.01 8.33
CA VAL A 165 -12.45 -14.44 9.50
C VAL A 165 -11.40 -13.70 10.32
N GLY A 166 -11.75 -12.52 10.82
CA GLY A 166 -10.85 -11.71 11.63
C GLY A 166 -11.57 -10.80 12.61
N HIS A 167 -10.81 -10.30 13.56
CA HIS A 167 -11.25 -9.17 14.39
C HIS A 167 -11.28 -7.88 13.57
N GLY A 168 -12.13 -6.97 13.95
CA GLY A 168 -12.15 -5.55 13.59
C GLY A 168 -12.00 -4.69 14.84
N GLY A 169 -12.34 -3.42 14.74
CA GLY A 169 -12.49 -2.52 15.90
C GLY A 169 -11.18 -1.99 16.50
N ALA A 170 -10.01 -2.38 15.99
CA ALA A 170 -8.74 -1.74 16.30
C ALA A 170 -8.27 -0.98 15.05
N SER A 171 -8.18 0.34 15.14
CA SER A 171 -7.82 1.21 14.02
C SER A 171 -6.32 1.47 13.87
N LEU A 172 -5.54 1.14 14.90
CA LEU A 172 -4.10 1.35 14.99
C LEU A 172 -3.37 0.01 15.21
N ALA A 173 -2.06 0.01 15.03
CA ALA A 173 -1.22 -1.13 15.37
C ALA A 173 -1.14 -1.34 16.88
N GLN A 174 -0.82 -2.57 17.31
CA GLN A 174 -0.80 -2.99 18.71
C GLN A 174 0.05 -2.07 19.61
N GLU A 175 1.15 -1.57 19.08
CA GLU A 175 2.10 -0.71 19.78
C GLU A 175 1.45 0.61 20.25
N TYR A 176 0.44 1.12 19.55
CA TYR A 176 -0.31 2.33 19.96
C TYR A 176 -1.22 2.11 21.19
N TYR A 177 -1.57 0.86 21.49
CA TYR A 177 -2.44 0.51 22.60
C TYR A 177 -1.67 0.04 23.83
N SER A 178 -0.48 -0.56 23.68
CA SER A 178 0.24 -1.18 24.80
C SER A 178 1.22 -0.23 25.45
N GLU A 179 2.24 0.23 24.72
CA GLU A 179 3.31 1.09 25.24
C GLU A 179 3.67 2.17 24.20
N PRO A 180 2.74 3.09 23.91
CA PRO A 180 2.95 4.09 22.87
C PRO A 180 4.09 5.04 23.24
N ASN A 181 5.01 5.26 22.31
CA ASN A 181 6.02 6.32 22.42
C ASN A 181 5.39 7.72 22.26
N GLU A 182 6.18 8.80 22.45
CA GLU A 182 5.66 10.17 22.41
C GLU A 182 4.95 10.52 21.09
N SER A 183 5.47 10.09 19.95
CA SER A 183 4.83 10.35 18.64
C SER A 183 3.53 9.57 18.48
N GLN A 184 3.49 8.32 18.94
CA GLN A 184 2.28 7.50 18.94
C GLN A 184 1.21 8.06 19.86
N GLN A 185 1.58 8.55 21.04
CA GLN A 185 0.63 9.22 21.96
C GLN A 185 -0.02 10.44 21.31
N LYS A 186 0.74 11.27 20.58
CA LYS A 186 0.18 12.42 19.83
C LYS A 186 -0.85 11.97 18.79
N VAL A 187 -0.60 10.88 18.09
CA VAL A 187 -1.55 10.29 17.12
C VAL A 187 -2.82 9.83 17.83
N VAL A 188 -2.70 9.08 18.93
CA VAL A 188 -3.84 8.60 19.72
C VAL A 188 -4.71 9.77 20.21
N GLU A 189 -4.11 10.82 20.76
CA GLU A 189 -4.84 12.00 21.22
C GLU A 189 -5.49 12.79 20.08
N ALA A 190 -4.85 12.87 18.91
CA ALA A 190 -5.43 13.48 17.73
C ALA A 190 -6.68 12.74 17.25
N ILE A 191 -6.65 11.40 17.26
CA ILE A 191 -7.79 10.54 16.89
C ILE A 191 -8.93 10.68 17.90
N LYS A 192 -8.65 10.62 19.20
CA LYS A 192 -9.66 10.82 20.26
C LYS A 192 -10.32 12.19 20.15
N SER A 193 -9.54 13.23 19.93
CA SER A 193 -10.05 14.59 19.72
C SER A 193 -10.94 14.67 18.49
N LEU A 194 -10.55 14.05 17.36
CA LEU A 194 -11.37 13.97 16.15
C LEU A 194 -12.70 13.25 16.43
N ASN A 195 -12.66 12.10 17.09
CA ASN A 195 -13.83 11.29 17.41
C ASN A 195 -14.81 12.06 18.31
N LYS A 196 -14.31 12.76 19.31
CA LYS A 196 -15.12 13.64 20.18
C LYS A 196 -15.80 14.74 19.37
N ASP A 197 -15.07 15.42 18.49
CA ASP A 197 -15.62 16.50 17.68
C ASP A 197 -16.65 15.99 16.66
N TYR A 198 -16.46 14.82 16.08
CA TYR A 198 -17.47 14.18 15.23
C TYR A 198 -18.80 13.95 15.96
N LEU A 199 -18.77 13.52 17.22
CA LEU A 199 -19.96 13.36 18.05
C LEU A 199 -20.64 14.71 18.31
N LYS A 200 -19.87 15.77 18.58
CA LYS A 200 -20.41 17.13 18.74
C LYS A 200 -21.08 17.64 17.47
N MET A 201 -20.49 17.34 16.30
CA MET A 201 -21.04 17.74 14.99
C MET A 201 -22.40 17.10 14.68
N VAL A 202 -22.72 15.95 15.29
CA VAL A 202 -24.03 15.30 15.13
C VAL A 202 -24.99 15.58 16.29
N GLY A 203 -24.67 16.57 17.14
CA GLY A 203 -25.58 17.18 18.11
C GLY A 203 -25.38 16.79 19.57
N TYR A 204 -24.32 16.09 19.95
CA TYR A 204 -24.00 15.82 21.36
C TYR A 204 -23.32 17.01 22.02
N ASN A 205 -23.60 17.24 23.33
CA ASN A 205 -22.86 18.21 24.10
C ASN A 205 -21.45 17.67 24.46
N ASP A 206 -20.61 18.53 25.04
CA ASP A 206 -19.20 18.19 25.28
C ASP A 206 -19.04 17.01 26.27
N ALA A 207 -19.86 16.92 27.31
CA ALA A 207 -19.80 15.82 28.29
C ALA A 207 -20.29 14.49 27.70
N GLU A 208 -21.35 14.50 26.93
CA GLU A 208 -21.86 13.32 26.19
C GLU A 208 -20.84 12.82 25.16
N ALA A 209 -20.31 13.73 24.37
CA ALA A 209 -19.30 13.39 23.35
C ALA A 209 -18.03 12.80 23.99
N GLU A 210 -17.57 13.36 25.10
CA GLU A 210 -16.44 12.82 25.87
C GLU A 210 -16.73 11.41 26.37
N ARG A 211 -17.88 11.18 27.02
CA ARG A 211 -18.26 9.86 27.49
C ARG A 211 -18.32 8.82 26.35
N MET A 212 -18.95 9.19 25.25
CA MET A 212 -19.11 8.29 24.10
C MET A 212 -17.77 7.97 23.43
N MET A 213 -16.89 8.96 23.26
CA MET A 213 -15.54 8.76 22.74
C MET A 213 -14.72 7.85 23.66
N GLN A 214 -14.80 8.04 24.98
CA GLN A 214 -14.10 7.16 25.93
C GLN A 214 -14.65 5.72 25.91
N ALA A 215 -15.96 5.54 25.72
CA ALA A 215 -16.57 4.22 25.61
C ALA A 215 -16.10 3.49 24.33
N GLU A 216 -16.06 4.19 23.21
CA GLU A 216 -15.54 3.61 21.96
C GLU A 216 -14.06 3.28 22.08
N TRP A 217 -13.25 4.20 22.59
CA TRP A 217 -11.82 3.95 22.81
C TRP A 217 -11.55 2.78 23.75
N ALA A 218 -12.37 2.59 24.78
CA ALA A 218 -12.23 1.45 25.68
C ALA A 218 -12.49 0.11 24.98
N ILE A 219 -13.44 0.06 24.04
CA ILE A 219 -13.70 -1.11 23.20
C ILE A 219 -12.52 -1.36 22.29
N GLU A 220 -12.10 -0.34 21.53
CA GLU A 220 -10.98 -0.40 20.61
C GLU A 220 -9.68 -0.83 21.31
N HIS A 221 -9.38 -0.23 22.46
CA HIS A 221 -8.19 -0.56 23.26
C HIS A 221 -8.18 -2.01 23.75
N LYS A 222 -9.32 -2.54 24.23
CA LYS A 222 -9.41 -3.95 24.66
C LYS A 222 -9.02 -4.91 23.55
N ILE A 223 -9.44 -4.63 22.31
CA ILE A 223 -9.10 -5.43 21.13
C ILE A 223 -7.64 -5.20 20.77
N GLY A 224 -7.22 -3.93 20.65
CA GLY A 224 -5.92 -3.54 20.16
C GLY A 224 -4.73 -4.09 20.95
N VAL A 225 -4.82 -4.11 22.29
CA VAL A 225 -3.75 -4.69 23.13
C VAL A 225 -3.59 -6.20 22.97
N LYS A 226 -4.57 -6.88 22.38
CA LYS A 226 -4.58 -8.33 22.16
C LYS A 226 -4.26 -8.72 20.72
N THR A 227 -4.13 -7.77 19.83
CA THR A 227 -3.64 -8.02 18.47
C THR A 227 -2.14 -8.35 18.49
N LEU A 228 -1.68 -9.04 17.48
CA LEU A 228 -0.24 -9.25 17.27
C LEU A 228 0.43 -7.92 16.91
N ASN A 229 1.62 -7.66 17.46
CA ASN A 229 2.44 -6.55 17.01
C ASN A 229 2.93 -6.75 15.57
N GLN A 230 3.41 -5.69 14.94
CA GLN A 230 3.79 -5.72 13.52
C GLN A 230 4.88 -6.75 13.20
N VAL A 231 5.81 -7.03 14.12
CA VAL A 231 6.84 -8.05 13.94
C VAL A 231 6.23 -9.45 13.98
N ALA A 232 5.37 -9.73 14.97
CA ALA A 232 4.72 -11.04 15.13
C ALA A 232 3.78 -11.37 13.96
N GLN A 233 3.10 -10.35 13.39
CA GLN A 233 2.24 -10.52 12.21
C GLN A 233 3.00 -11.02 10.97
N ARG A 234 4.32 -10.89 10.92
CA ARG A 234 5.16 -11.44 9.84
C ARG A 234 5.29 -12.96 9.89
N ASN A 235 4.88 -13.60 10.96
CA ASN A 235 4.92 -15.06 11.10
C ASN A 235 3.57 -15.67 10.71
N PRO A 236 3.46 -16.38 9.55
CA PRO A 236 2.21 -17.01 9.12
C PRO A 236 1.63 -18.00 10.11
N MET A 237 2.47 -18.64 10.93
CA MET A 237 2.02 -19.58 11.96
C MET A 237 1.21 -18.92 13.08
N LEU A 238 1.28 -17.59 13.20
CA LEU A 238 0.52 -16.79 14.17
C LEU A 238 -0.72 -16.13 13.55
N THR A 239 -0.85 -16.18 12.22
CA THR A 239 -1.92 -15.49 11.47
C THR A 239 -2.77 -16.42 10.62
N ILE A 240 -2.49 -17.73 10.63
CA ILE A 240 -3.23 -18.74 9.86
C ILE A 240 -3.74 -19.83 10.81
N HIS A 241 -5.06 -19.84 11.02
CA HIS A 241 -5.74 -20.84 11.85
C HIS A 241 -6.92 -21.40 11.08
N ILE A 242 -6.65 -22.44 10.27
CA ILE A 242 -7.72 -23.09 9.47
C ILE A 242 -8.53 -24.01 10.36
N MET A 243 -9.84 -23.85 10.33
CA MET A 243 -10.80 -24.69 11.03
C MET A 243 -12.05 -24.93 10.19
N THR A 244 -12.84 -25.94 10.54
CA THR A 244 -14.14 -26.16 9.87
C THR A 244 -15.12 -25.07 10.28
N TRP A 245 -16.15 -24.87 9.45
CA TRP A 245 -17.26 -23.96 9.80
C TRP A 245 -17.92 -24.36 11.12
N GLU A 246 -18.12 -25.66 11.37
CA GLU A 246 -18.68 -26.16 12.62
C GLU A 246 -17.79 -25.85 13.85
N GLN A 247 -16.47 -25.93 13.68
CA GLN A 247 -15.51 -25.54 14.72
C GLN A 247 -15.60 -24.04 15.02
N LEU A 248 -15.68 -23.18 13.99
CA LEU A 248 -15.87 -21.75 14.18
C LEU A 248 -17.12 -21.46 15.02
N LEU A 249 -18.26 -22.07 14.68
CA LEU A 249 -19.52 -21.90 15.41
C LEU A 249 -19.43 -22.36 16.87
N LYS A 250 -18.64 -23.38 17.15
CA LYS A 250 -18.44 -23.92 18.47
C LYS A 250 -17.45 -23.07 19.30
N ASP A 251 -16.34 -22.70 18.71
CA ASP A 251 -15.22 -22.07 19.41
C ASP A 251 -15.48 -20.56 19.63
N PHE A 252 -16.26 -19.94 18.74
CA PHE A 252 -16.66 -18.53 18.80
C PHE A 252 -18.18 -18.37 18.84
N LYS A 253 -18.81 -19.05 19.78
CA LYS A 253 -20.26 -19.11 19.95
C LYS A 253 -20.92 -17.78 20.40
N GLY A 254 -20.13 -16.83 20.88
CA GLY A 254 -20.57 -15.48 21.28
C GLY A 254 -20.92 -14.59 20.09
N ILE A 255 -20.58 -15.02 18.85
CA ILE A 255 -20.91 -14.33 17.62
C ILE A 255 -21.89 -15.18 16.82
N ASP A 256 -23.02 -14.63 16.42
CA ASP A 256 -23.98 -15.32 15.52
C ASP A 256 -23.49 -15.27 14.07
N TRP A 257 -22.53 -16.14 13.76
CA TRP A 257 -21.90 -16.26 12.43
C TRP A 257 -22.91 -16.63 11.34
N VAL A 258 -23.95 -17.38 11.67
CA VAL A 258 -24.97 -17.80 10.69
C VAL A 258 -25.79 -16.60 10.25
N THR A 259 -26.29 -15.82 11.19
CA THR A 259 -27.04 -14.60 10.90
C THR A 259 -26.13 -13.57 10.19
N TYR A 260 -24.87 -13.38 10.65
CA TYR A 260 -23.93 -12.48 10.00
C TYR A 260 -23.65 -12.88 8.55
N ARG A 261 -23.34 -14.16 8.31
CA ARG A 261 -23.16 -14.71 6.95
C ARG A 261 -24.36 -14.41 6.03
N ASP A 262 -25.56 -14.65 6.52
CA ASP A 262 -26.78 -14.50 5.73
C ASP A 262 -27.08 -13.02 5.43
N VAL A 263 -26.89 -12.12 6.40
CA VAL A 263 -27.06 -10.66 6.22
C VAL A 263 -26.04 -10.13 5.21
N MET A 264 -24.80 -10.59 5.27
CA MET A 264 -23.74 -10.18 4.34
C MET A 264 -23.90 -10.79 2.95
N GLY A 265 -24.77 -11.80 2.79
CA GLY A 265 -25.00 -12.50 1.53
C GLY A 265 -23.83 -13.42 1.15
N TYR A 266 -23.09 -13.93 2.13
CA TYR A 266 -22.04 -14.92 1.90
C TYR A 266 -22.63 -16.32 1.62
N PRO A 267 -21.84 -17.21 0.98
CA PRO A 267 -22.30 -18.56 0.65
C PRO A 267 -22.69 -19.38 1.88
N THR A 268 -23.65 -20.28 1.72
CA THR A 268 -24.07 -21.21 2.79
C THR A 268 -23.25 -22.50 2.81
N ASP A 269 -22.50 -22.78 1.76
CA ASP A 269 -21.67 -23.99 1.57
C ASP A 269 -20.21 -23.76 2.00
N ILE A 270 -20.01 -23.09 3.15
CA ILE A 270 -18.68 -22.88 3.72
C ILE A 270 -18.22 -24.13 4.46
N ASP A 271 -17.14 -24.77 3.99
CA ASP A 271 -16.56 -25.95 4.63
C ASP A 271 -15.53 -25.54 5.71
N THR A 272 -14.63 -24.64 5.34
CA THR A 272 -13.50 -24.21 6.18
C THR A 272 -13.32 -22.70 6.14
N VAL A 273 -12.78 -22.19 7.22
CA VAL A 273 -12.41 -20.77 7.36
C VAL A 273 -10.98 -20.64 7.83
N ASN A 274 -10.34 -19.52 7.52
CA ASN A 274 -9.09 -19.11 8.15
C ASN A 274 -9.37 -17.98 9.15
N VAL A 275 -9.13 -18.21 10.44
CA VAL A 275 -9.20 -17.16 11.47
C VAL A 275 -7.81 -16.53 11.61
N SER A 276 -7.71 -15.23 11.35
CA SER A 276 -6.41 -14.55 11.29
C SER A 276 -5.73 -14.43 12.67
N GLN A 277 -6.47 -14.15 13.72
CA GLN A 277 -5.97 -14.06 15.09
C GLN A 277 -7.07 -14.52 16.06
N LEU A 278 -6.76 -15.52 16.90
CA LEU A 278 -7.75 -16.11 17.79
C LEU A 278 -8.04 -15.23 19.01
N GLU A 279 -7.00 -14.74 19.69
CA GLU A 279 -7.13 -14.01 20.96
C GLU A 279 -7.97 -12.72 20.83
N PRO A 280 -7.70 -11.81 19.87
CA PRO A 280 -8.56 -10.63 19.71
C PRO A 280 -10.00 -10.98 19.35
N LEU A 281 -10.26 -12.08 18.65
CA LEU A 281 -11.62 -12.49 18.33
C LEU A 281 -12.39 -12.98 19.56
N HIS A 282 -11.73 -13.66 20.50
CA HIS A 282 -12.33 -13.97 21.82
C HIS A 282 -12.61 -12.71 22.66
N VAL A 283 -11.76 -11.69 22.56
CA VAL A 283 -12.04 -10.38 23.19
C VAL A 283 -13.28 -9.74 22.58
N VAL A 284 -13.48 -9.87 21.27
CA VAL A 284 -14.70 -9.40 20.61
C VAL A 284 -15.94 -10.12 21.18
N GLU A 285 -15.90 -11.44 21.39
CA GLU A 285 -17.02 -12.16 22.03
C GLU A 285 -17.35 -11.59 23.43
N ASP A 286 -16.31 -11.34 24.24
CA ASP A 286 -16.48 -10.73 25.57
C ASP A 286 -17.11 -9.33 25.48
N ILE A 287 -16.64 -8.51 24.56
CA ILE A 287 -17.19 -7.16 24.29
C ILE A 287 -18.68 -7.25 23.94
N LEU A 288 -19.03 -8.10 22.99
CA LEU A 288 -20.43 -8.26 22.54
C LEU A 288 -21.32 -8.79 23.66
N ALA A 289 -20.81 -9.64 24.54
CA ALA A 289 -21.56 -10.22 25.66
C ALA A 289 -21.70 -9.28 26.87
N ASN A 290 -20.65 -8.53 27.22
CA ASN A 290 -20.52 -7.89 28.53
C ASN A 290 -20.47 -6.36 28.50
N THR A 291 -20.23 -5.72 27.34
CA THR A 291 -20.26 -4.24 27.26
C THR A 291 -21.70 -3.72 27.39
N SER A 292 -21.89 -2.60 28.06
CA SER A 292 -23.20 -1.99 28.19
C SER A 292 -23.85 -1.65 26.85
N ILE A 293 -25.18 -1.67 26.77
CA ILE A 293 -25.91 -1.30 25.56
C ILE A 293 -25.56 0.14 25.14
N ASP A 294 -25.45 1.05 26.10
CA ASP A 294 -25.14 2.45 25.83
C ASP A 294 -23.71 2.64 25.28
N ASP A 295 -22.75 1.84 25.69
CA ASP A 295 -21.39 1.89 25.15
C ASP A 295 -21.29 1.24 23.78
N LEU A 296 -22.01 0.13 23.53
CA LEU A 296 -22.14 -0.46 22.19
C LEU A 296 -22.80 0.52 21.20
N LYS A 297 -23.82 1.27 21.65
CA LYS A 297 -24.44 2.32 20.83
C LYS A 297 -23.46 3.45 20.53
N ALA A 298 -22.67 3.89 21.52
CA ALA A 298 -21.64 4.91 21.32
C ALA A 298 -20.61 4.47 20.28
N TYR A 299 -20.15 3.22 20.35
CA TYR A 299 -19.28 2.61 19.37
C TYR A 299 -19.90 2.60 17.96
N MET A 300 -21.14 2.13 17.83
CA MET A 300 -21.84 2.08 16.55
C MET A 300 -22.08 3.48 15.95
N GLU A 301 -22.50 4.47 16.75
CA GLU A 301 -22.74 5.82 16.26
C GLU A 301 -21.46 6.44 15.72
N LEU A 302 -20.35 6.28 16.42
CA LEU A 302 -19.07 6.81 15.97
C LEU A 302 -18.59 6.12 14.69
N HIS A 303 -18.79 4.81 14.58
CA HIS A 303 -18.48 4.08 13.33
C HIS A 303 -19.36 4.53 12.15
N VAL A 304 -20.65 4.78 12.36
CA VAL A 304 -21.54 5.36 11.34
C VAL A 304 -21.02 6.71 10.85
N ILE A 305 -20.54 7.58 11.75
CA ILE A 305 -20.00 8.89 11.36
C ILE A 305 -18.68 8.72 10.63
N LYS A 306 -17.76 7.93 11.17
CA LYS A 306 -16.40 7.71 10.60
C LYS A 306 -16.44 7.13 9.19
N ALA A 307 -17.32 6.14 8.94
CA ALA A 307 -17.39 5.41 7.67
C ALA A 307 -17.57 6.32 6.45
N PHE A 308 -18.37 7.36 6.59
CA PHE A 308 -18.71 8.25 5.47
C PHE A 308 -18.44 9.74 5.76
N SER A 309 -17.61 10.06 6.76
CA SER A 309 -17.24 11.45 7.09
C SER A 309 -16.71 12.25 5.89
N GLY A 310 -15.95 11.61 5.02
CA GLY A 310 -15.43 12.20 3.78
C GLY A 310 -16.48 12.58 2.73
N TYR A 311 -17.73 12.09 2.87
CA TYR A 311 -18.85 12.36 1.96
C TYR A 311 -19.86 13.34 2.55
N LEU A 312 -19.71 13.74 3.81
CA LEU A 312 -20.53 14.74 4.49
C LEU A 312 -20.08 16.16 4.12
N SER A 313 -20.49 17.18 4.89
CA SER A 313 -20.09 18.56 4.65
C SER A 313 -18.58 18.79 4.80
N ASP A 314 -18.12 19.92 4.29
CA ASP A 314 -16.72 20.34 4.40
C ASP A 314 -16.25 20.43 5.86
N THR A 315 -17.13 20.76 6.79
CA THR A 315 -16.82 20.79 8.23
C THR A 315 -16.24 19.49 8.73
N PHE A 316 -16.76 18.33 8.26
CA PHE A 316 -16.21 17.01 8.65
C PHE A 316 -14.84 16.76 8.02
N THR A 317 -14.68 17.07 6.74
CA THR A 317 -13.39 16.88 6.05
C THR A 317 -12.32 17.83 6.56
N ASP A 318 -12.68 19.06 6.91
CA ASP A 318 -11.75 20.04 7.48
C ASP A 318 -11.31 19.62 8.89
N ARG A 319 -12.22 19.10 9.72
CA ARG A 319 -11.87 18.60 11.04
C ARG A 319 -10.97 17.35 10.96
N GLN A 320 -11.22 16.47 10.01
CA GLN A 320 -10.35 15.33 9.74
C GLN A 320 -8.94 15.80 9.34
N PHE A 321 -8.88 16.85 8.51
CA PHE A 321 -7.61 17.42 8.10
C PHE A 321 -6.80 18.02 9.27
N GLU A 322 -7.47 18.65 10.27
CA GLU A 322 -6.78 19.13 11.48
C GLU A 322 -6.11 17.99 12.26
N ALA A 323 -6.70 16.78 12.32
CA ALA A 323 -6.03 15.62 12.89
C ALA A 323 -4.84 15.17 12.00
N GLN A 324 -5.01 15.20 10.68
CA GLN A 324 -3.96 14.83 9.74
C GLN A 324 -2.72 15.75 9.83
N LYS A 325 -2.90 17.04 10.13
CA LYS A 325 -1.78 17.95 10.40
C LYS A 325 -0.89 17.47 11.57
N ILE A 326 -1.51 16.95 12.62
CA ILE A 326 -0.78 16.44 13.78
C ILE A 326 -0.05 15.14 13.44
N ILE A 327 -0.71 14.26 12.68
CA ILE A 327 -0.19 12.92 12.35
C ILE A 327 0.98 13.02 11.38
N SER A 328 0.85 13.80 10.30
CA SER A 328 1.82 13.80 9.19
C SER A 328 2.56 15.13 8.99
N GLY A 329 2.24 16.18 9.76
CA GLY A 329 2.88 17.50 9.61
C GLY A 329 2.43 18.28 8.35
N VAL A 330 1.49 17.76 7.54
CA VAL A 330 0.97 18.47 6.37
C VAL A 330 0.25 19.76 6.79
N GLN A 331 0.38 20.85 6.00
CA GLN A 331 -0.11 22.16 6.41
C GLN A 331 -1.36 22.65 5.68
N GLU A 332 -1.63 22.11 4.49
CA GLU A 332 -2.72 22.53 3.61
C GLU A 332 -3.44 21.31 3.00
N GLN A 333 -4.78 21.34 3.04
CA GLN A 333 -5.59 20.25 2.50
C GLN A 333 -5.51 20.22 0.97
N LYS A 334 -5.42 19.02 0.38
CA LYS A 334 -5.47 18.85 -1.07
C LYS A 334 -6.80 19.36 -1.64
N PRO A 335 -6.80 20.07 -2.78
CA PRO A 335 -8.01 20.55 -3.44
C PRO A 335 -9.06 19.44 -3.65
N ARG A 336 -10.34 19.79 -3.61
CA ARG A 336 -11.45 18.85 -3.74
C ARG A 336 -11.34 17.95 -4.99
N TRP A 337 -10.94 18.51 -6.13
CA TRP A 337 -10.81 17.73 -7.35
C TRP A 337 -9.77 16.59 -7.23
N LYS A 338 -8.66 16.78 -6.50
CA LYS A 338 -7.69 15.73 -6.24
C LYS A 338 -8.26 14.62 -5.36
N ARG A 339 -9.08 14.99 -4.37
CA ARG A 339 -9.82 14.05 -3.53
C ARG A 339 -10.86 13.28 -4.34
N ALA A 340 -11.58 13.98 -5.25
CA ALA A 340 -12.52 13.36 -6.18
C ALA A 340 -11.85 12.34 -7.12
N VAL A 341 -10.69 12.68 -7.67
CA VAL A 341 -9.89 11.76 -8.49
C VAL A 341 -9.54 10.49 -7.74
N ASN A 342 -9.08 10.61 -6.47
CA ASN A 342 -8.76 9.45 -5.64
C ASN A 342 -10.00 8.58 -5.40
N GLU A 343 -11.15 9.20 -5.09
CA GLU A 343 -12.42 8.51 -4.87
C GLU A 343 -12.88 7.73 -6.10
N ILE A 344 -12.84 8.36 -7.27
CA ILE A 344 -13.25 7.73 -8.53
C ILE A 344 -12.29 6.59 -8.89
N SER A 345 -10.98 6.80 -8.73
CA SER A 345 -9.99 5.75 -8.98
C SER A 345 -10.13 4.57 -8.01
N GLY A 346 -10.54 4.81 -6.77
CA GLY A 346 -10.82 3.76 -5.79
C GLY A 346 -12.10 2.98 -6.08
N SER A 347 -13.17 3.69 -6.48
CA SER A 347 -14.51 3.12 -6.72
C SER A 347 -14.68 2.50 -8.10
N LEU A 348 -14.01 3.05 -9.13
CA LEU A 348 -14.10 2.69 -10.55
C LEU A 348 -12.70 2.49 -11.15
N GLY A 349 -11.83 1.80 -10.41
CA GLY A 349 -10.40 1.71 -10.72
C GLY A 349 -10.11 0.97 -12.01
N GLU A 350 -10.84 -0.08 -12.34
CA GLU A 350 -10.69 -0.82 -13.59
C GLU A 350 -11.18 0.02 -14.78
N THR A 351 -12.32 0.67 -14.64
CA THR A 351 -12.88 1.57 -15.65
C THR A 351 -11.93 2.72 -15.97
N VAL A 352 -11.39 3.38 -14.95
CA VAL A 352 -10.36 4.43 -15.10
C VAL A 352 -9.08 3.86 -15.70
N GLY A 353 -8.66 2.68 -15.26
CA GLY A 353 -7.45 2.00 -15.73
C GLY A 353 -7.48 1.71 -17.23
N LYS A 354 -8.61 1.25 -17.76
CA LYS A 354 -8.81 1.03 -19.22
C LYS A 354 -8.62 2.30 -20.03
N LEU A 355 -9.13 3.43 -19.54
CA LEU A 355 -8.93 4.74 -20.19
C LEU A 355 -7.49 5.22 -20.06
N TYR A 356 -6.89 5.05 -18.88
CA TYR A 356 -5.54 5.50 -18.60
C TYR A 356 -4.50 4.83 -19.51
N VAL A 357 -4.53 3.52 -19.65
CA VAL A 357 -3.52 2.81 -20.44
C VAL A 357 -3.65 3.10 -21.93
N LYS A 358 -4.86 3.34 -22.42
CA LYS A 358 -5.12 3.70 -23.83
C LYS A 358 -4.38 4.98 -24.22
N ASP A 359 -4.33 5.97 -23.32
CA ASP A 359 -3.78 7.29 -23.64
C ASP A 359 -2.34 7.46 -23.14
N TYR A 360 -1.91 6.76 -22.07
CA TYR A 360 -0.63 7.03 -21.39
C TYR A 360 0.35 5.87 -21.36
N PHE A 361 -0.03 4.65 -21.73
CA PHE A 361 0.89 3.51 -21.71
C PHE A 361 0.71 2.55 -22.89
N PRO A 362 1.37 2.83 -24.03
CA PRO A 362 1.25 2.01 -25.23
C PRO A 362 1.91 0.63 -25.07
N GLU A 363 1.47 -0.34 -25.86
CA GLU A 363 2.00 -1.71 -25.89
C GLU A 363 3.53 -1.77 -26.09
N THR A 364 4.10 -0.84 -26.87
CA THR A 364 5.54 -0.77 -27.10
C THR A 364 6.33 -0.52 -25.81
N SER A 365 5.78 0.28 -24.88
CA SER A 365 6.37 0.51 -23.55
C SER A 365 6.27 -0.75 -22.69
N LYS A 366 5.13 -1.45 -22.70
CA LYS A 366 4.94 -2.73 -22.02
C LYS A 366 6.01 -3.74 -22.44
N GLN A 367 6.25 -3.88 -23.73
CA GLN A 367 7.23 -4.82 -24.27
C GLN A 367 8.69 -4.44 -23.92
N ARG A 368 9.02 -3.15 -23.85
CA ARG A 368 10.36 -2.71 -23.43
C ARG A 368 10.64 -3.05 -21.98
N VAL A 369 9.68 -2.76 -21.10
CA VAL A 369 9.82 -3.07 -19.66
C VAL A 369 9.82 -4.58 -19.44
N TYR A 370 8.98 -5.34 -20.14
CA TYR A 370 8.97 -6.80 -20.03
C TYR A 370 10.35 -7.41 -20.35
N ARG A 371 11.04 -6.90 -21.37
CA ARG A 371 12.42 -7.34 -21.67
C ARG A 371 13.39 -7.01 -20.55
N LEU A 372 13.29 -5.80 -19.98
CA LEU A 372 14.10 -5.42 -18.82
C LEU A 372 13.87 -6.36 -17.63
N VAL A 373 12.62 -6.74 -17.34
CA VAL A 373 12.29 -7.72 -16.30
C VAL A 373 12.95 -9.08 -16.58
N LYS A 374 12.97 -9.52 -17.84
CA LYS A 374 13.64 -10.79 -18.23
C LYS A 374 15.16 -10.72 -18.05
N ASP A 375 15.79 -9.58 -18.34
CA ASP A 375 17.21 -9.38 -18.11
C ASP A 375 17.54 -9.48 -16.59
N LEU A 376 16.69 -8.93 -15.72
CA LEU A 376 16.86 -9.03 -14.28
C LEU A 376 16.60 -10.45 -13.77
N GLN A 377 15.60 -11.15 -14.32
CA GLN A 377 15.34 -12.55 -13.98
C GLN A 377 16.57 -13.42 -14.31
N GLN A 378 17.21 -13.22 -15.45
CA GLN A 378 18.45 -13.91 -15.81
C GLN A 378 19.60 -13.56 -14.87
N ALA A 379 19.74 -12.27 -14.51
CA ALA A 379 20.77 -11.86 -13.56
C ALA A 379 20.57 -12.45 -12.17
N PHE A 380 19.34 -12.62 -11.73
CA PHE A 380 19.03 -13.29 -10.46
C PHE A 380 19.32 -14.80 -10.54
N GLU A 381 18.98 -15.44 -11.64
CA GLU A 381 19.34 -16.83 -11.92
C GLU A 381 20.86 -17.04 -11.83
N ASP A 382 21.66 -16.18 -12.49
CA ASP A 382 23.13 -16.23 -12.43
C ASP A 382 23.62 -16.16 -10.98
N ARG A 383 23.10 -15.22 -10.19
CA ARG A 383 23.48 -15.07 -8.77
C ARG A 383 23.09 -16.26 -7.90
N LEU A 384 21.91 -16.84 -8.12
CA LEU A 384 21.49 -18.06 -7.40
C LEU A 384 22.39 -19.24 -7.72
N LYS A 385 22.81 -19.40 -8.98
CA LYS A 385 23.75 -20.45 -9.40
C LYS A 385 25.13 -20.27 -8.80
N GLU A 386 25.62 -19.03 -8.72
CA GLU A 386 26.92 -18.68 -8.14
C GLU A 386 26.91 -18.68 -6.60
N ASN A 387 25.75 -18.76 -5.96
CA ASN A 387 25.62 -18.74 -4.50
C ASN A 387 26.39 -19.93 -3.86
N THR A 388 27.24 -19.62 -2.87
CA THR A 388 28.16 -20.61 -2.26
C THR A 388 27.68 -21.20 -0.94
N TRP A 389 26.65 -20.60 -0.32
CA TRP A 389 26.17 -21.06 0.98
C TRP A 389 24.93 -21.96 0.91
N MET A 390 24.15 -21.89 -0.17
CA MET A 390 23.01 -22.77 -0.40
C MET A 390 23.47 -24.14 -0.90
N SER A 391 22.81 -25.20 -0.46
CA SER A 391 22.91 -26.53 -1.05
C SER A 391 22.33 -26.56 -2.47
N GLU A 392 22.75 -27.52 -3.28
CA GLU A 392 22.22 -27.70 -4.63
C GLU A 392 20.72 -28.03 -4.63
N GLU A 393 20.19 -28.67 -3.58
CA GLU A 393 18.77 -28.93 -3.41
C GLU A 393 17.98 -27.63 -3.26
N THR A 394 18.39 -26.74 -2.35
CA THR A 394 17.74 -25.44 -2.14
C THR A 394 17.88 -24.54 -3.36
N LYS A 395 19.06 -24.51 -4.03
CA LYS A 395 19.25 -23.76 -5.28
C LYS A 395 18.29 -24.22 -6.38
N ALA A 396 18.13 -25.54 -6.57
CA ALA A 396 17.19 -26.05 -7.57
C ALA A 396 15.76 -25.56 -7.32
N LYS A 397 15.29 -25.57 -6.06
CA LYS A 397 13.97 -25.07 -5.68
C LYS A 397 13.84 -23.56 -5.84
N ALA A 398 14.89 -22.81 -5.50
CA ALA A 398 14.93 -21.37 -5.72
C ALA A 398 14.83 -21.01 -7.21
N LEU A 399 15.54 -21.72 -8.08
CA LEU A 399 15.48 -21.56 -9.53
C LEU A 399 14.09 -21.93 -10.09
N GLU A 400 13.51 -23.06 -9.64
CA GLU A 400 12.14 -23.43 -10.01
C GLU A 400 11.16 -22.29 -9.66
N LYS A 401 11.28 -21.69 -8.47
CA LYS A 401 10.40 -20.60 -8.02
C LYS A 401 10.61 -19.32 -8.83
N LEU A 402 11.86 -18.95 -9.12
CA LEU A 402 12.19 -17.78 -9.93
C LEU A 402 11.64 -17.92 -11.35
N HIS A 403 11.75 -19.09 -11.96
CA HIS A 403 11.26 -19.35 -13.33
C HIS A 403 9.72 -19.42 -13.39
N ALA A 404 9.08 -19.87 -12.32
CA ALA A 404 7.63 -19.95 -12.22
C ALA A 404 6.97 -18.59 -11.88
N MET A 405 7.75 -17.54 -11.64
CA MET A 405 7.25 -16.22 -11.25
C MET A 405 6.49 -15.57 -12.42
N TYR A 406 5.21 -15.22 -12.19
CA TYR A 406 4.41 -14.47 -13.17
C TYR A 406 4.88 -13.02 -13.22
N ILE A 407 4.92 -12.47 -14.44
CA ILE A 407 5.41 -11.12 -14.71
C ILE A 407 4.27 -10.30 -15.29
N ASN A 408 3.75 -9.36 -14.50
CA ASN A 408 2.70 -8.43 -14.90
C ASN A 408 3.29 -7.03 -15.11
N VAL A 409 3.17 -6.49 -16.33
CA VAL A 409 3.72 -5.18 -16.71
C VAL A 409 2.63 -4.28 -17.29
N GLY A 410 2.51 -3.09 -16.76
CA GLY A 410 1.66 -2.03 -17.24
C GLY A 410 0.18 -2.22 -16.90
N TYR A 411 -0.43 -3.22 -17.48
CA TYR A 411 -1.86 -3.53 -17.33
C TYR A 411 -2.12 -5.03 -17.60
N PRO A 412 -3.23 -5.59 -17.06
CA PRO A 412 -3.54 -7.00 -17.21
C PRO A 412 -3.92 -7.33 -18.67
N ASP A 413 -3.53 -8.51 -19.14
CA ASP A 413 -3.92 -8.99 -20.47
C ASP A 413 -5.44 -9.26 -20.56
N LYS A 414 -6.05 -9.57 -19.42
CA LYS A 414 -7.49 -9.79 -19.28
C LYS A 414 -8.06 -8.97 -18.13
N TRP A 415 -9.02 -8.10 -18.46
CA TRP A 415 -9.73 -7.30 -17.48
C TRP A 415 -10.72 -8.13 -16.66
N GLU A 416 -10.92 -7.73 -15.40
CA GLU A 416 -11.74 -8.51 -14.47
C GLU A 416 -13.24 -8.24 -14.59
N ASP A 417 -13.63 -7.08 -15.11
CA ASP A 417 -15.00 -6.59 -15.26
C ASP A 417 -15.81 -6.58 -13.94
N MET A 418 -15.11 -6.32 -12.82
CA MET A 418 -15.72 -6.29 -11.48
C MET A 418 -16.72 -5.14 -11.32
N GLU A 419 -16.55 -4.06 -12.08
CA GLU A 419 -17.35 -2.85 -12.01
C GLU A 419 -18.54 -2.85 -12.99
N LYS A 420 -18.73 -3.93 -13.74
CA LYS A 420 -19.77 -4.03 -14.80
C LYS A 420 -21.18 -3.71 -14.31
N PHE A 421 -21.52 -4.14 -13.10
CA PHE A 421 -22.86 -4.01 -12.54
C PHE A 421 -23.02 -2.83 -11.58
N ILE A 422 -21.98 -2.01 -11.40
CA ILE A 422 -22.07 -0.78 -10.61
C ILE A 422 -23.02 0.19 -11.32
N ASP A 423 -23.99 0.71 -10.56
CA ASP A 423 -24.98 1.68 -11.01
C ASP A 423 -24.83 2.97 -10.18
N ILE A 424 -24.47 4.07 -10.83
CA ILE A 424 -24.32 5.39 -10.20
C ILE A 424 -25.52 6.25 -10.52
N ARG A 425 -26.23 6.75 -9.48
CA ARG A 425 -27.45 7.51 -9.58
C ARG A 425 -27.28 8.93 -9.05
N GLU A 426 -27.44 9.90 -9.91
CA GLU A 426 -27.26 11.33 -9.55
C GLU A 426 -28.39 11.92 -8.70
N ASN A 427 -29.58 11.30 -8.70
CA ASN A 427 -30.69 11.68 -7.84
C ASN A 427 -30.54 11.18 -6.38
N GLU A 428 -29.51 10.40 -6.10
CA GLU A 428 -29.13 9.92 -4.78
C GLU A 428 -27.87 10.62 -4.29
N ASN A 429 -27.63 10.62 -2.97
CA ASN A 429 -26.42 11.22 -2.41
C ASN A 429 -25.20 10.29 -2.56
N LEU A 430 -24.00 10.79 -2.21
CA LEU A 430 -22.75 10.02 -2.28
C LEU A 430 -22.76 8.78 -1.43
N ILE A 431 -23.36 8.81 -0.23
CA ILE A 431 -23.39 7.67 0.71
C ILE A 431 -24.22 6.53 0.13
N GLU A 432 -25.41 6.84 -0.42
CA GLU A 432 -26.26 5.84 -1.08
C GLU A 432 -25.55 5.16 -2.26
N ASN A 433 -24.82 5.95 -3.06
CA ASN A 433 -24.00 5.41 -4.15
C ASN A 433 -22.82 4.58 -3.63
N ALA A 434 -22.11 5.02 -2.58
CA ALA A 434 -20.99 4.28 -1.99
C ALA A 434 -21.43 2.92 -1.40
N ILE A 435 -22.57 2.90 -0.71
CA ILE A 435 -23.18 1.65 -0.19
C ILE A 435 -23.45 0.69 -1.35
N ARG A 436 -24.09 1.17 -2.44
CA ARG A 436 -24.37 0.35 -3.61
C ARG A 436 -23.10 -0.17 -4.28
N ILE A 437 -22.08 0.66 -4.44
CA ILE A 437 -20.78 0.26 -4.98
C ILE A 437 -20.19 -0.88 -4.13
N GLY A 438 -20.12 -0.72 -2.82
CA GLY A 438 -19.58 -1.72 -1.91
C GLY A 438 -20.33 -3.06 -1.98
N GLN A 439 -21.65 -3.03 -2.02
CA GLN A 439 -22.49 -4.22 -2.15
C GLN A 439 -22.29 -4.93 -3.50
N GLU A 440 -22.22 -4.18 -4.61
CA GLU A 440 -22.01 -4.78 -5.94
C GLU A 440 -20.60 -5.35 -6.11
N VAL A 441 -19.56 -4.67 -5.59
CA VAL A 441 -18.19 -5.21 -5.56
C VAL A 441 -18.13 -6.51 -4.78
N ARG A 442 -18.75 -6.60 -3.59
CA ARG A 442 -18.81 -7.84 -2.81
C ARG A 442 -19.50 -8.98 -3.58
N LYS A 443 -20.65 -8.69 -4.18
CA LYS A 443 -21.37 -9.68 -5.03
C LYS A 443 -20.53 -10.11 -6.24
N ALA A 444 -19.83 -9.17 -6.88
CA ALA A 444 -18.95 -9.47 -8.01
C ALA A 444 -17.79 -10.38 -7.59
N THR A 445 -17.17 -10.10 -6.44
CA THR A 445 -16.09 -10.90 -5.85
C THR A 445 -16.58 -12.34 -5.59
N LEU A 446 -17.76 -12.50 -4.96
CA LEU A 446 -18.35 -13.82 -4.73
C LEU A 446 -18.63 -14.55 -6.03
N ARG A 447 -19.29 -13.89 -7.00
CA ARG A 447 -19.57 -14.48 -8.32
C ARG A 447 -18.31 -14.93 -9.05
N LYS A 448 -17.21 -14.21 -8.89
CA LYS A 448 -15.96 -14.46 -9.61
C LYS A 448 -15.13 -15.55 -8.99
N TYR A 449 -14.99 -15.57 -7.67
CA TYR A 449 -13.98 -16.38 -7.00
C TYR A 449 -14.51 -17.56 -6.21
N TRP A 450 -15.75 -17.48 -5.66
CA TRP A 450 -16.25 -18.56 -4.84
C TRP A 450 -16.39 -19.86 -5.62
N ARG A 451 -15.74 -20.93 -5.15
CA ARG A 451 -15.69 -22.26 -5.79
C ARG A 451 -15.21 -22.25 -7.25
N LYS A 452 -14.38 -21.29 -7.61
CA LYS A 452 -13.79 -21.19 -8.96
C LYS A 452 -12.26 -21.18 -8.89
N PRO A 453 -11.60 -21.69 -9.94
CA PRO A 453 -10.14 -21.58 -10.04
C PRO A 453 -9.68 -20.14 -10.03
N ILE A 454 -8.59 -19.87 -9.33
CA ILE A 454 -7.96 -18.56 -9.28
C ILE A 454 -7.04 -18.37 -10.49
N ASP A 455 -7.23 -17.28 -11.20
CA ASP A 455 -6.31 -16.84 -12.26
C ASP A 455 -5.13 -16.11 -11.62
N LYS A 456 -3.96 -16.77 -11.58
CA LYS A 456 -2.74 -16.22 -10.99
C LYS A 456 -2.02 -15.20 -11.87
N THR A 457 -2.52 -14.98 -13.10
CA THR A 457 -1.97 -13.99 -14.02
C THR A 457 -2.56 -12.59 -13.81
N MET A 458 -3.55 -12.46 -12.91
CA MET A 458 -4.16 -11.16 -12.57
C MET A 458 -3.14 -10.23 -11.90
N MET A 459 -3.20 -8.94 -12.23
CA MET A 459 -2.27 -7.96 -11.69
C MET A 459 -2.54 -7.59 -10.22
N GLY A 460 -3.78 -7.71 -9.74
CA GLY A 460 -4.14 -7.40 -8.36
C GLY A 460 -4.16 -5.90 -7.99
N CYS A 461 -3.85 -5.01 -8.92
CA CYS A 461 -3.98 -3.55 -8.77
C CYS A 461 -4.36 -2.90 -10.10
N THR A 462 -4.70 -1.62 -10.06
CA THR A 462 -5.06 -0.86 -11.26
C THR A 462 -3.84 -0.25 -11.94
N PRO A 463 -3.83 -0.08 -13.27
CA PRO A 463 -2.69 0.46 -14.03
C PRO A 463 -2.26 1.86 -13.62
N GLN A 464 -3.18 2.68 -13.11
CA GLN A 464 -2.90 4.04 -12.64
C GLN A 464 -2.30 4.10 -11.23
N THR A 465 -2.05 2.98 -10.59
CA THR A 465 -1.39 2.92 -9.27
C THR A 465 0.11 3.18 -9.43
N VAL A 466 0.65 4.15 -8.68
CA VAL A 466 2.09 4.40 -8.61
C VAL A 466 2.70 3.50 -7.54
N ASN A 467 2.96 2.27 -7.89
CA ASN A 467 3.57 1.25 -7.02
C ASN A 467 4.16 0.10 -7.84
N ALA A 468 4.89 -0.79 -7.18
CA ALA A 468 5.26 -2.13 -7.62
C ALA A 468 5.09 -3.07 -6.44
N PHE A 469 4.83 -4.37 -6.68
CA PHE A 469 4.73 -5.34 -5.58
C PHE A 469 4.88 -6.79 -6.05
N TYR A 470 5.35 -7.62 -5.13
CA TYR A 470 5.32 -9.07 -5.24
C TYR A 470 4.10 -9.64 -4.49
N ASN A 471 3.41 -10.61 -5.09
CA ASN A 471 2.35 -11.36 -4.43
C ASN A 471 2.81 -12.80 -4.16
N PRO A 472 3.05 -13.19 -2.89
CA PRO A 472 3.58 -14.51 -2.56
C PRO A 472 2.63 -15.66 -2.91
N MET A 473 1.31 -15.47 -2.77
CA MET A 473 0.32 -16.51 -3.06
C MET A 473 0.09 -16.72 -4.56
N PHE A 474 0.45 -15.75 -5.40
CA PHE A 474 0.43 -15.88 -6.86
C PHE A 474 1.81 -16.17 -7.43
N ASN A 475 2.87 -16.01 -6.63
CA ASN A 475 4.25 -15.97 -7.09
C ASN A 475 4.40 -15.02 -8.29
N SER A 476 3.91 -13.79 -8.15
CA SER A 476 3.88 -12.79 -9.23
C SER A 476 4.52 -11.47 -8.83
N ILE A 477 5.21 -10.84 -9.79
CA ILE A 477 5.71 -9.47 -9.70
C ILE A 477 4.87 -8.55 -10.58
N ASN A 478 4.52 -7.38 -10.06
CA ASN A 478 3.51 -6.52 -10.64
C ASN A 478 4.02 -5.08 -10.75
N PHE A 479 4.05 -4.55 -11.97
CA PHE A 479 4.51 -3.20 -12.30
C PHE A 479 3.43 -2.44 -13.05
N PRO A 480 2.51 -1.74 -12.36
CA PRO A 480 1.49 -0.92 -12.99
C PRO A 480 2.07 0.16 -13.91
N ALA A 481 1.31 0.56 -14.92
CA ALA A 481 1.76 1.52 -15.92
C ALA A 481 2.24 2.86 -15.34
N ALA A 482 1.62 3.29 -14.24
CA ALA A 482 1.89 4.60 -13.66
C ALA A 482 3.31 4.75 -13.08
N ILE A 483 3.95 3.67 -12.56
CA ILE A 483 5.34 3.75 -12.07
C ILE A 483 6.36 3.68 -13.20
N LEU A 484 5.99 3.17 -14.38
CA LEU A 484 6.89 2.91 -15.51
C LEU A 484 7.14 4.18 -16.35
N GLN A 485 7.53 5.26 -15.68
CA GLN A 485 7.76 6.60 -16.23
C GLN A 485 8.94 7.28 -15.50
N PRO A 486 9.53 8.34 -16.07
CA PRO A 486 10.58 9.10 -15.39
C PRO A 486 10.13 9.58 -13.98
N PRO A 487 11.00 9.51 -12.97
CA PRO A 487 12.42 9.14 -13.04
C PRO A 487 12.70 7.63 -12.87
N PHE A 488 11.68 6.77 -12.72
CA PHE A 488 11.89 5.32 -12.56
C PHE A 488 12.30 4.66 -13.88
N PHE A 489 11.55 4.89 -14.94
CA PHE A 489 11.86 4.38 -16.28
C PHE A 489 11.82 5.50 -17.32
N ASP A 490 12.93 5.77 -17.96
CA ASP A 490 13.04 6.74 -19.06
C ASP A 490 13.59 6.04 -20.30
N PRO A 491 12.79 5.85 -21.35
CA PRO A 491 13.24 5.20 -22.58
C PRO A 491 14.34 5.97 -23.33
N GLU A 492 14.53 7.26 -23.02
CA GLU A 492 15.57 8.12 -23.61
C GLU A 492 16.87 8.16 -22.77
N SER A 493 16.82 7.66 -21.53
CA SER A 493 18.01 7.55 -20.67
C SER A 493 18.83 6.31 -21.03
N ASP A 494 20.12 6.33 -20.68
CA ASP A 494 20.95 5.15 -20.82
C ASP A 494 20.51 4.02 -19.88
N TYR A 495 20.89 2.79 -20.25
CA TYR A 495 20.44 1.63 -19.48
C TYR A 495 21.09 1.54 -18.09
N ALA A 496 22.29 2.14 -17.84
CA ALA A 496 22.86 2.16 -16.50
C ALA A 496 21.94 2.93 -15.53
N SER A 497 21.39 4.08 -15.98
CA SER A 497 20.41 4.84 -15.22
C SER A 497 19.09 4.09 -15.02
N ASN A 498 18.57 3.44 -16.07
CA ASN A 498 17.34 2.66 -15.96
C ASN A 498 17.50 1.41 -15.06
N TYR A 499 18.65 0.72 -15.12
CA TYR A 499 18.92 -0.40 -14.18
C TYR A 499 19.08 0.10 -12.75
N GLY A 500 19.70 1.27 -12.53
CA GLY A 500 19.83 1.88 -11.20
C GLY A 500 18.51 2.39 -10.62
N ALA A 501 17.54 2.74 -11.47
CA ALA A 501 16.21 3.20 -11.07
C ALA A 501 15.20 2.05 -11.04
N ILE A 502 14.41 1.89 -12.13
CA ILE A 502 13.36 0.85 -12.19
C ILE A 502 13.94 -0.58 -12.10
N GLY A 503 15.17 -0.79 -12.57
CA GLY A 503 15.83 -2.09 -12.47
C GLY A 503 16.01 -2.54 -11.02
N VAL A 504 16.42 -1.63 -10.12
CA VAL A 504 16.49 -1.95 -8.68
C VAL A 504 15.11 -2.24 -8.11
N VAL A 505 14.06 -1.50 -8.50
CA VAL A 505 12.67 -1.80 -8.08
C VAL A 505 12.23 -3.19 -8.56
N ILE A 506 12.51 -3.55 -9.82
CA ILE A 506 12.18 -4.87 -10.35
C ILE A 506 12.93 -5.98 -9.59
N GLY A 507 14.23 -5.80 -9.33
CA GLY A 507 15.02 -6.73 -8.54
C GLY A 507 14.55 -6.83 -7.08
N HIS A 508 14.07 -5.72 -6.50
CA HIS A 508 13.46 -5.66 -5.18
C HIS A 508 12.21 -6.55 -5.14
N GLU A 509 11.28 -6.40 -6.09
CA GLU A 509 10.08 -7.23 -6.14
C GLU A 509 10.40 -8.71 -6.37
N MET A 510 11.40 -9.03 -7.21
CA MET A 510 11.86 -10.41 -7.34
C MET A 510 12.43 -10.96 -6.04
N SER A 511 13.14 -10.13 -5.27
CA SER A 511 13.75 -10.52 -3.99
C SER A 511 12.70 -10.83 -2.93
N HIS A 512 11.51 -10.21 -2.98
CA HIS A 512 10.39 -10.55 -2.10
C HIS A 512 9.91 -12.01 -2.23
N GLY A 513 10.14 -12.65 -3.38
CA GLY A 513 9.94 -14.10 -3.51
C GLY A 513 10.81 -14.93 -2.57
N PHE A 514 11.87 -14.34 -2.06
CA PHE A 514 12.94 -15.00 -1.30
C PHE A 514 13.26 -14.28 0.03
N ASP A 515 12.52 -13.23 0.40
CA ASP A 515 12.65 -12.55 1.67
C ASP A 515 12.18 -13.41 2.85
N ASP A 516 12.14 -12.87 4.06
CA ASP A 516 11.76 -13.59 5.28
C ASP A 516 10.33 -14.13 5.26
N GLN A 517 9.43 -13.52 4.48
CA GLN A 517 8.06 -13.97 4.26
C GLN A 517 7.90 -14.79 2.98
N GLY A 518 8.34 -14.26 1.84
CA GLY A 518 8.19 -14.93 0.56
C GLY A 518 8.90 -16.27 0.49
N CYS A 519 10.01 -16.44 1.20
CA CYS A 519 10.74 -17.71 1.28
C CYS A 519 9.91 -18.86 1.90
N GLN A 520 8.79 -18.56 2.55
CA GLN A 520 7.90 -19.57 3.14
C GLN A 520 6.88 -20.13 2.13
N PHE A 521 6.75 -19.50 0.95
CA PHE A 521 5.86 -19.94 -0.12
C PHE A 521 6.65 -20.65 -1.23
N ASP A 522 6.10 -21.76 -1.74
CA ASP A 522 6.67 -22.50 -2.86
C ASP A 522 6.46 -21.80 -4.21
N LYS A 523 6.94 -22.42 -5.30
CA LYS A 523 6.80 -21.91 -6.67
C LYS A 523 5.36 -21.72 -7.14
N ASP A 524 4.43 -22.44 -6.53
CA ASP A 524 3.00 -22.40 -6.85
C ASP A 524 2.25 -21.41 -5.94
N GLY A 525 2.95 -20.73 -5.01
CA GLY A 525 2.39 -19.76 -4.07
C GLY A 525 1.69 -20.40 -2.87
N ASN A 526 1.99 -21.66 -2.55
CA ASN A 526 1.47 -22.32 -1.36
C ASN A 526 2.44 -22.12 -0.19
N LEU A 527 1.90 -21.89 1.00
CA LEU A 527 2.68 -21.88 2.24
C LEU A 527 3.22 -23.30 2.48
N LYS A 528 4.47 -23.52 2.12
CA LYS A 528 5.13 -24.82 2.16
C LYS A 528 6.64 -24.65 2.28
N ASN A 529 7.24 -25.29 3.29
CA ASN A 529 8.68 -25.30 3.40
C ASN A 529 9.35 -26.06 2.23
N TRP A 530 10.26 -25.38 1.57
CA TRP A 530 11.07 -25.94 0.47
C TRP A 530 12.59 -25.84 0.73
N TRP A 531 12.97 -25.36 1.90
CA TRP A 531 14.35 -25.22 2.36
C TRP A 531 14.83 -26.48 3.05
N THR A 532 16.12 -26.79 2.93
CA THR A 532 16.77 -27.67 3.91
C THR A 532 16.87 -26.95 5.25
N ALA A 533 16.90 -27.69 6.35
CA ALA A 533 16.99 -27.07 7.68
C ALA A 533 18.31 -26.30 7.88
N GLU A 534 19.41 -26.80 7.30
CA GLU A 534 20.71 -26.15 7.35
C GLU A 534 20.70 -24.81 6.58
N ASP A 535 20.20 -24.82 5.35
CA ASP A 535 20.15 -23.62 4.53
C ASP A 535 19.21 -22.55 5.13
N LYS A 536 18.10 -22.97 5.75
CA LYS A 536 17.21 -22.03 6.46
C LYS A 536 17.93 -21.39 7.65
N THR A 537 18.75 -22.13 8.37
CA THR A 537 19.55 -21.57 9.47
C THR A 537 20.57 -20.56 8.94
N LYS A 538 21.32 -20.89 7.89
CA LYS A 538 22.28 -19.98 7.24
C LYS A 538 21.60 -18.72 6.68
N TYR A 539 20.41 -18.88 6.13
CA TYR A 539 19.59 -17.75 5.65
C TYR A 539 19.24 -16.80 6.80
N ASN A 540 18.73 -17.33 7.92
CA ASN A 540 18.34 -16.52 9.07
C ASN A 540 19.55 -15.78 9.68
N GLU A 541 20.73 -16.40 9.73
CA GLU A 541 21.98 -15.77 10.20
C GLU A 541 22.36 -14.58 9.31
N ARG A 542 22.23 -14.72 7.98
CA ARG A 542 22.58 -13.69 7.00
C ARG A 542 21.60 -12.53 6.99
N THR A 543 20.31 -12.82 7.09
CA THR A 543 19.28 -11.78 7.14
C THR A 543 19.28 -11.03 8.47
N LYS A 544 19.71 -11.69 9.56
CA LYS A 544 19.91 -11.03 10.86
C LYS A 544 20.93 -9.89 10.78
N VAL A 545 21.96 -10.00 9.95
CA VAL A 545 22.94 -8.91 9.73
C VAL A 545 22.25 -7.65 9.24
N LEU A 546 21.28 -7.76 8.30
CA LEU A 546 20.48 -6.63 7.84
C LEU A 546 19.56 -6.09 8.94
N ALA A 547 18.85 -6.96 9.64
CA ALA A 547 17.95 -6.53 10.71
C ALA A 547 18.69 -5.75 11.80
N ASP A 548 19.84 -6.25 12.26
CA ASP A 548 20.66 -5.60 13.27
C ASP A 548 21.21 -4.25 12.75
N TRP A 549 21.75 -4.22 11.52
CA TRP A 549 22.28 -3.01 10.91
C TRP A 549 21.24 -1.90 10.75
N PHE A 550 20.04 -2.23 10.26
CA PHE A 550 18.98 -1.26 10.10
C PHE A 550 18.40 -0.80 11.45
N SER A 551 18.43 -1.64 12.48
CA SER A 551 18.01 -1.27 13.84
C SER A 551 18.92 -0.21 14.50
N GLU A 552 20.15 -0.06 14.01
CA GLU A 552 21.03 1.01 14.48
C GLU A 552 20.80 2.36 13.78
N GLN A 553 19.99 2.41 12.72
CA GLN A 553 19.75 3.64 11.95
C GLN A 553 18.71 4.53 12.63
N GLU A 554 19.08 5.77 12.87
CA GLU A 554 18.21 6.81 13.42
C GLU A 554 17.49 7.54 12.29
N ALA A 555 16.16 7.51 12.32
CA ALA A 555 15.30 8.11 11.30
C ALA A 555 15.04 9.61 11.58
N VAL A 556 14.69 9.91 12.82
CA VAL A 556 14.61 11.27 13.40
C VAL A 556 15.24 11.21 14.79
N PRO A 557 15.66 12.36 15.39
CA PRO A 557 16.31 12.36 16.69
C PRO A 557 15.55 11.55 17.75
N GLY A 558 16.20 10.53 18.30
CA GLY A 558 15.65 9.65 19.34
C GLY A 558 14.74 8.52 18.84
N LEU A 559 14.50 8.39 17.52
CA LEU A 559 13.67 7.33 16.96
C LEU A 559 14.45 6.51 15.91
N LYS A 560 14.77 5.29 16.27
CA LYS A 560 15.46 4.33 15.38
C LYS A 560 14.46 3.50 14.56
N VAL A 561 14.89 3.01 13.41
CA VAL A 561 14.17 2.02 12.62
C VAL A 561 14.07 0.70 13.39
N ASN A 562 12.94 0.02 13.26
CA ASN A 562 12.82 -1.36 13.71
C ASN A 562 13.25 -2.29 12.55
N GLY A 563 14.52 -2.69 12.55
CA GLY A 563 15.09 -3.49 11.45
C GLY A 563 14.47 -4.88 11.31
N GLN A 564 13.85 -5.43 12.37
CA GLN A 564 13.12 -6.69 12.28
C GLN A 564 11.76 -6.50 11.59
N LYS A 565 11.07 -5.39 11.85
CA LYS A 565 9.82 -5.03 11.16
C LYS A 565 10.07 -4.77 9.68
N THR A 566 11.16 -4.06 9.36
CA THR A 566 11.50 -3.67 7.98
C THR A 566 12.35 -4.70 7.24
N LEU A 567 12.55 -5.90 7.80
CA LEU A 567 13.51 -6.88 7.28
C LEU A 567 13.23 -7.28 5.82
N GLY A 568 11.99 -7.60 5.46
CA GLY A 568 11.64 -7.99 4.09
C GLY A 568 11.98 -6.90 3.07
N GLU A 569 11.66 -5.65 3.39
CA GLU A 569 11.95 -4.49 2.56
C GLU A 569 13.47 -4.25 2.43
N ASN A 570 14.21 -4.40 3.52
CA ASN A 570 15.66 -4.25 3.51
C ASN A 570 16.35 -5.38 2.72
N ILE A 571 15.80 -6.62 2.75
CA ILE A 571 16.23 -7.73 1.87
C ILE A 571 15.91 -7.39 0.42
N GLY A 572 14.73 -6.85 0.13
CA GLY A 572 14.31 -6.38 -1.18
C GLY A 572 15.28 -5.35 -1.76
N ASP A 573 15.62 -4.31 -1.00
CA ASP A 573 16.57 -3.27 -1.43
C ASP A 573 17.99 -3.84 -1.67
N ASN A 574 18.49 -4.67 -0.75
CA ASN A 574 19.81 -5.27 -0.88
C ASN A 574 19.89 -6.23 -2.08
N GLY A 575 18.87 -7.08 -2.25
CA GLY A 575 18.74 -8.00 -3.38
C GLY A 575 18.56 -7.25 -4.68
N GLY A 576 17.66 -6.25 -4.71
CA GLY A 576 17.36 -5.42 -5.86
C GLY A 576 18.61 -4.73 -6.42
N LEU A 577 19.41 -4.10 -5.55
CA LEU A 577 20.68 -3.47 -5.94
C LEU A 577 21.65 -4.48 -6.57
N LYS A 578 21.83 -5.65 -5.97
CA LYS A 578 22.75 -6.68 -6.45
C LYS A 578 22.29 -7.31 -7.76
N ILE A 579 21.00 -7.62 -7.89
CA ILE A 579 20.41 -8.21 -9.11
C ILE A 579 20.48 -7.20 -10.26
N ALA A 580 20.06 -5.96 -10.02
CA ALA A 580 20.06 -4.92 -11.06
C ALA A 580 21.48 -4.56 -11.50
N TYR A 581 22.44 -4.51 -10.58
CA TYR A 581 23.83 -4.27 -10.94
C TYR A 581 24.41 -5.41 -11.77
N ARG A 582 24.09 -6.67 -11.46
CA ARG A 582 24.48 -7.84 -12.26
C ARG A 582 23.88 -7.78 -13.67
N ALA A 583 22.61 -7.41 -13.80
CA ALA A 583 21.96 -7.20 -15.11
C ALA A 583 22.64 -6.08 -15.91
N TYR A 584 22.96 -4.97 -15.25
CA TYR A 584 23.74 -3.89 -15.81
C TYR A 584 25.12 -4.38 -16.31
N GLU A 585 25.87 -5.14 -15.51
CA GLU A 585 27.18 -5.69 -15.93
C GLU A 585 27.04 -6.63 -17.13
N ASN A 586 26.02 -7.47 -17.18
CA ASN A 586 25.75 -8.35 -18.30
C ASN A 586 25.48 -7.55 -19.58
N ARG A 587 24.74 -6.45 -19.48
CA ARG A 587 24.48 -5.55 -20.62
C ARG A 587 25.74 -4.80 -21.04
N MET A 588 26.57 -4.32 -20.10
CA MET A 588 27.82 -3.62 -20.36
C MET A 588 28.81 -4.47 -21.19
N LYS A 589 28.82 -5.79 -21.01
CA LYS A 589 29.65 -6.70 -21.84
C LYS A 589 29.22 -6.74 -23.30
N GLN A 590 27.93 -6.54 -23.56
CA GLN A 590 27.34 -6.57 -24.91
C GLN A 590 27.35 -5.20 -25.58
N GLU A 591 27.08 -4.16 -24.80
CA GLU A 591 26.90 -2.79 -25.28
C GLU A 591 27.58 -1.79 -24.32
N PRO A 592 28.91 -1.58 -24.46
CA PRO A 592 29.64 -0.73 -23.53
C PRO A 592 29.20 0.73 -23.56
N LEU A 593 28.90 1.32 -22.37
CA LEU A 593 28.60 2.73 -22.21
C LEU A 593 29.87 3.55 -21.91
N LYS A 594 29.83 4.83 -22.31
CA LYS A 594 30.88 5.82 -22.02
C LYS A 594 30.53 6.63 -20.78
N LYS A 595 31.50 7.38 -20.26
CA LYS A 595 31.28 8.41 -19.25
C LYS A 595 30.35 9.52 -19.77
N VAL A 596 29.49 10.03 -18.90
CA VAL A 596 28.62 11.19 -19.15
C VAL A 596 28.76 12.13 -17.96
N GLU A 597 28.98 13.42 -18.20
CA GLU A 597 29.23 14.43 -17.16
C GLU A 597 30.36 14.04 -16.17
N ASP A 598 31.38 13.34 -16.64
CA ASP A 598 32.50 12.77 -15.87
C ASP A 598 32.17 11.55 -15.03
N PHE A 599 30.91 11.09 -14.99
CA PHE A 599 30.51 9.89 -14.27
C PHE A 599 30.63 8.64 -15.10
N THR A 600 31.20 7.59 -14.50
CA THR A 600 31.21 6.24 -15.10
C THR A 600 29.79 5.69 -15.18
N PRO A 601 29.50 4.69 -16.03
CA PRO A 601 28.20 4.02 -16.05
C PRO A 601 27.82 3.44 -14.68
N ALA A 602 28.77 2.84 -13.93
CA ALA A 602 28.55 2.34 -12.58
C ALA A 602 28.15 3.45 -11.59
N GLN A 603 28.80 4.63 -11.67
CA GLN A 603 28.40 5.77 -10.85
C GLN A 603 26.98 6.26 -11.18
N ARG A 604 26.62 6.33 -12.46
CA ARG A 604 25.26 6.72 -12.90
C ARG A 604 24.19 5.74 -12.39
N PHE A 605 24.49 4.45 -12.34
CA PHE A 605 23.60 3.46 -11.73
C PHE A 605 23.24 3.85 -10.28
N TYR A 606 24.22 4.10 -9.43
CA TYR A 606 23.96 4.44 -8.03
C TYR A 606 23.38 5.85 -7.83
N LEU A 607 23.73 6.80 -8.69
CA LEU A 607 23.12 8.14 -8.69
C LEU A 607 21.64 8.07 -9.06
N ALA A 608 21.26 7.22 -10.03
CA ALA A 608 19.86 6.98 -10.41
C ALA A 608 19.09 6.31 -9.26
N TYR A 609 19.69 5.33 -8.57
CA TYR A 609 19.11 4.74 -7.37
C TYR A 609 18.82 5.77 -6.29
N ALA A 610 19.79 6.60 -5.94
CA ALA A 610 19.57 7.65 -4.95
C ALA A 610 18.48 8.65 -5.41
N ARG A 611 18.41 8.95 -6.73
CA ARG A 611 17.44 9.91 -7.28
C ARG A 611 15.99 9.44 -7.16
N VAL A 612 15.70 8.15 -7.32
CA VAL A 612 14.32 7.65 -7.15
C VAL A 612 13.84 7.71 -5.70
N TRP A 613 14.76 7.72 -4.75
CA TRP A 613 14.45 7.88 -3.33
C TRP A 613 14.56 9.32 -2.85
N ALA A 614 15.08 10.27 -3.65
CA ALA A 614 15.22 11.67 -3.26
C ALA A 614 13.87 12.23 -2.75
N SER A 615 13.86 12.74 -1.53
CA SER A 615 12.65 13.29 -0.90
C SER A 615 12.98 14.23 0.26
N ASN A 616 12.19 15.29 0.41
CA ASN A 616 12.04 16.03 1.65
C ASN A 616 10.76 15.54 2.33
N ALA A 617 10.77 15.41 3.65
CA ALA A 617 9.62 14.97 4.43
C ALA A 617 9.56 15.69 5.78
N THR A 618 8.34 15.79 6.35
CA THR A 618 8.17 16.33 7.71
C THR A 618 8.68 15.32 8.74
N PRO A 619 9.21 15.78 9.89
CA PRO A 619 9.62 14.87 10.96
C PRO A 619 8.47 13.98 11.46
N GLU A 620 7.24 14.52 11.51
CA GLU A 620 6.03 13.81 11.91
C GLU A 620 5.74 12.64 10.96
N TYR A 621 5.81 12.87 9.65
CA TYR A 621 5.63 11.84 8.64
C TYR A 621 6.70 10.74 8.74
N ILE A 622 7.96 11.13 8.93
CA ILE A 622 9.06 10.15 9.11
C ILE A 622 8.80 9.30 10.37
N ALA A 623 8.36 9.93 11.48
CA ALA A 623 8.04 9.21 12.70
C ALA A 623 6.84 8.27 12.51
N ASP A 624 5.80 8.70 11.80
CA ASP A 624 4.65 7.87 11.45
C ASP A 624 5.07 6.66 10.60
N CYS A 625 5.92 6.85 9.58
CA CYS A 625 6.48 5.74 8.80
C CYS A 625 7.25 4.75 9.68
N VAL A 626 8.13 5.23 10.58
CA VAL A 626 8.87 4.34 11.48
C VAL A 626 7.92 3.55 12.39
N ASN A 627 6.81 4.15 12.83
CA ASN A 627 5.86 3.50 13.73
C ASN A 627 4.91 2.53 13.02
N SER A 628 4.47 2.84 11.79
CA SER A 628 3.35 2.14 11.12
C SER A 628 3.72 1.41 9.82
N ASP A 629 4.80 1.79 9.12
CA ASP A 629 5.19 1.23 7.82
C ASP A 629 6.26 0.14 7.97
N VAL A 630 6.22 -0.85 7.08
CA VAL A 630 7.24 -1.91 6.97
C VAL A 630 8.47 -1.47 6.17
N HIS A 631 8.41 -0.30 5.51
CA HIS A 631 9.52 0.30 4.79
C HIS A 631 10.37 1.20 5.69
N SER A 632 11.68 1.18 5.50
CA SER A 632 12.56 2.20 6.06
C SER A 632 12.33 3.54 5.36
N PRO A 633 12.46 4.70 6.05
CA PRO A 633 12.39 6.01 5.40
C PRO A 633 13.37 6.16 4.23
N HIS A 634 13.01 6.92 3.20
CA HIS A 634 13.73 7.00 1.93
C HIS A 634 15.24 7.26 2.06
N ARG A 635 15.64 8.20 2.94
CA ARG A 635 17.06 8.44 3.20
C ARG A 635 17.76 7.16 3.68
N ILE A 636 17.13 6.40 4.55
CA ILE A 636 17.71 5.19 5.14
C ILE A 636 17.78 4.07 4.09
N ARG A 637 16.82 3.95 3.19
CA ARG A 637 16.87 3.01 2.05
C ARG A 637 18.11 3.23 1.19
N VAL A 638 18.65 4.44 1.12
CA VAL A 638 19.91 4.73 0.42
C VAL A 638 21.11 4.61 1.36
N SER A 639 21.10 5.33 2.49
CA SER A 639 22.28 5.47 3.37
C SER A 639 22.62 4.19 4.14
N ALA A 640 21.65 3.31 4.38
CA ALA A 640 21.88 2.03 5.05
C ALA A 640 22.03 0.85 4.08
N ALA A 641 21.39 0.88 2.89
CA ALA A 641 21.52 -0.21 1.94
C ALA A 641 22.88 -0.22 1.22
N LEU A 642 23.36 0.95 0.77
CA LEU A 642 24.60 1.05 -0.01
C LEU A 642 25.87 0.55 0.71
N PRO A 643 26.05 0.78 2.03
CA PRO A 643 27.18 0.20 2.77
C PRO A 643 27.24 -1.32 2.77
N MET A 644 26.15 -2.01 2.38
CA MET A 644 26.08 -3.47 2.24
C MET A 644 26.37 -3.97 0.81
N ILE A 645 26.80 -3.08 -0.11
CA ILE A 645 26.94 -3.38 -1.56
C ILE A 645 28.40 -3.17 -2.00
N ASP A 646 29.13 -4.25 -2.24
CA ASP A 646 30.56 -4.22 -2.59
C ASP A 646 30.86 -3.35 -3.82
N THR A 647 30.06 -3.49 -4.87
CA THR A 647 30.24 -2.76 -6.14
C THR A 647 30.03 -1.24 -6.01
N TRP A 648 29.34 -0.76 -4.95
CA TRP A 648 29.25 0.66 -4.64
C TRP A 648 30.59 1.21 -4.14
N TYR A 649 31.34 0.42 -3.34
CA TYR A 649 32.69 0.77 -2.88
C TYR A 649 33.63 0.97 -4.07
N ASP A 650 33.58 0.07 -5.04
CA ASP A 650 34.40 0.14 -6.25
C ASP A 650 34.04 1.35 -7.11
N ALA A 651 32.74 1.63 -7.29
CA ALA A 651 32.26 2.73 -8.11
C ALA A 651 32.70 4.11 -7.60
N PHE A 652 32.77 4.29 -6.28
CA PHE A 652 33.08 5.59 -5.66
C PHE A 652 34.41 5.64 -4.89
N GLY A 653 35.18 4.54 -4.88
CA GLY A 653 36.46 4.46 -4.19
C GLY A 653 36.34 4.57 -2.67
N ILE A 654 35.27 4.04 -2.09
CA ILE A 654 35.00 4.08 -0.65
C ILE A 654 36.02 3.18 0.09
N LYS A 655 36.59 3.71 1.17
CA LYS A 655 37.69 3.04 1.89
C LYS A 655 37.60 3.25 3.39
N LYS A 656 38.37 2.49 4.13
CA LYS A 656 38.51 2.62 5.59
C LYS A 656 38.87 4.07 5.95
N GLY A 657 38.08 4.66 6.84
CA GLY A 657 38.16 6.06 7.25
C GLY A 657 37.03 6.95 6.73
N ASP A 658 36.31 6.51 5.68
CA ASP A 658 35.06 7.15 5.27
C ASP A 658 33.93 6.77 6.24
N LYS A 659 32.97 7.68 6.50
CA LYS A 659 31.94 7.49 7.54
C LYS A 659 30.98 6.35 7.24
N MET A 660 30.70 6.09 5.96
CA MET A 660 29.81 5.01 5.51
C MET A 660 30.55 3.70 5.26
N PHE A 661 31.84 3.60 5.61
CA PHE A 661 32.61 2.38 5.41
C PHE A 661 32.20 1.30 6.40
N VAL A 662 31.80 0.14 5.89
CA VAL A 662 31.55 -1.10 6.64
C VAL A 662 32.56 -2.15 6.17
N PRO A 663 33.31 -2.83 7.06
CA PRO A 663 34.21 -3.92 6.68
C PRO A 663 33.49 -5.02 5.91
N ALA A 664 34.15 -5.64 4.90
CA ALA A 664 33.52 -6.61 4.02
C ALA A 664 32.90 -7.82 4.77
N GLU A 665 33.56 -8.28 5.84
CA GLU A 665 33.09 -9.37 6.70
C GLU A 665 31.85 -9.03 7.53
N GLN A 666 31.48 -7.75 7.62
CA GLN A 666 30.29 -7.28 8.32
C GLN A 666 29.14 -6.93 7.35
N ARG A 667 29.36 -7.03 6.04
CA ARG A 667 28.33 -6.77 5.05
C ARG A 667 27.40 -7.95 4.89
N ALA A 668 26.13 -7.67 4.61
CA ALA A 668 25.14 -8.71 4.38
C ALA A 668 25.30 -9.37 3.00
N HIS A 669 25.45 -10.69 2.99
CA HIS A 669 25.54 -11.51 1.78
C HIS A 669 24.37 -12.51 1.76
N VAL A 670 23.17 -12.03 1.42
CA VAL A 670 21.97 -12.88 1.36
C VAL A 670 21.94 -13.64 0.02
N TRP A 671 22.06 -12.91 -1.10
CA TRP A 671 22.12 -13.50 -2.46
C TRP A 671 23.43 -13.20 -3.17
#